data_ce9849de94627ff7481234db98727402
#
_entry.id   ce9849de94627ff7481234db98727402
#
_cell.length_a   1.000
_cell.length_b   1.000
_cell.length_c   1.000
_cell.angle_alpha   90.00
_cell.angle_beta   90.00
_cell.angle_gamma   90.00
#
_symmetry.space_group_name_H-M   'P 1'
#
loop_
_entity.id
_entity.type
_entity.pdbx_description
1 polymer ?
#
loop_
_entity_poly.entity_id
_entity_poly.type
_entity_poly.pdbx_seq_one_letter_code
_entity_poly.pdbx_strand_id
1 'polypeptide(L)'
;VVTEKNSELHRLAAKVESLQKQHEAFSDELQQLRDEISHLQSVESTPDIVQNSAEEENINAETVSEQHNENHEKHVDISPPIIFPTIKTPPPMQKAPTVDLGIDIEKLIGENIINKIGIIITVIGIAIGAKYAIDHELISPLTRIILGYAAGLGLLGFAIKLKQKYENYSAVLLSGAMATMYFITFAAYSYYDLIPQILSFALMVMFTIFTVTAAIIYNKHIVAHIGLVGAYAVPFLLSQDSGRADILFTYISIINTGILFTAFKKYWRSLNYSAFGITWIIFLTWYNASYRTYEIFRTNEDFFLGLTFLFIFFSIFYTTFLSYKLIKKEQFEYKDIALILINSFIMYGVGYSILDNHPIGTYYLGLFTVLNAIIHSIVSLVVFRNKLADKALFYLVSGLVLVFLTLTAPVQLDGNWVTLLWAGEATLLFWLGRTKNISFYEKFSYPLMMLSFFSLMNDWHYRYVIIRTWDTRITPLINIHFLTSLLFVIAFGFLTKINAVTMSATPFSAQKLRHKILSIGIPAILLIAIYCSFFFEIDHYFNQVYGDSLTMRTATSGQYSDSIYNHDIMEYKKIALVNYTMFFIAMMTLLNIKRLRNRYVGTLNFVLGVVGKLLFLTAGLYAISELRESYLGQNGELYHHSGNIFYIIVRYISLVFVGLLLAMGYKNSRQEYSDKVLRVVFDFVLHIAVLWIISSELIHWMDILSSMESYKLGLSILWGIYSLSMIVLGIAKKQKHIRIGAMVLFAGTLVKLFIYDIAHLTTIAKTIVFVCLGVLLLIISFLYNKYTLLISDEKTSVEDNG
;
A
#
# COMPACT_ATOMS: atom_id res chain seq x y z
N VAL A 1 -42.11 -26.96 -5.68
CA VAL A 1 -41.06 -26.47 -6.64
C VAL A 1 -41.62 -25.38 -7.58
N VAL A 2 -42.85 -25.48 -8.12
CA VAL A 2 -43.43 -24.47 -9.03
C VAL A 2 -43.90 -23.22 -8.24
N THR A 3 -44.41 -23.39 -7.03
CA THR A 3 -44.88 -22.30 -6.14
C THR A 3 -43.73 -21.49 -5.52
N GLU A 4 -42.62 -22.12 -5.25
CA GLU A 4 -41.43 -21.50 -4.73
C GLU A 4 -40.72 -20.61 -5.77
N LYS A 5 -40.69 -21.10 -7.02
CA LYS A 5 -40.10 -20.38 -8.15
C LYS A 5 -40.91 -19.11 -8.51
N ASN A 6 -42.22 -19.14 -8.34
CA ASN A 6 -43.07 -17.96 -8.55
C ASN A 6 -42.90 -16.93 -7.44
N SER A 7 -42.68 -17.33 -6.16
CA SER A 7 -42.44 -16.41 -5.07
C SER A 7 -41.06 -15.71 -5.19
N GLU A 8 -40.04 -16.41 -5.64
CA GLU A 8 -38.72 -15.81 -5.93
C GLU A 8 -38.78 -14.84 -7.13
N LEU A 9 -39.57 -15.16 -8.15
CA LEU A 9 -39.75 -14.29 -9.31
C LEU A 9 -40.46 -12.98 -8.92
N HIS A 10 -41.49 -13.05 -8.07
CA HIS A 10 -42.15 -11.87 -7.51
C HIS A 10 -41.21 -11.02 -6.62
N ARG A 11 -40.36 -11.68 -5.82
CA ARG A 11 -39.37 -10.97 -4.99
C ARG A 11 -38.30 -10.29 -5.83
N LEU A 12 -37.84 -10.92 -6.89
CA LEU A 12 -36.87 -10.32 -7.82
C LEU A 12 -37.49 -9.16 -8.62
N ALA A 13 -38.75 -9.31 -9.07
CA ALA A 13 -39.45 -8.23 -9.76
C ALA A 13 -39.63 -7.00 -8.86
N ALA A 14 -40.03 -7.18 -7.60
CA ALA A 14 -40.13 -6.09 -6.63
C ALA A 14 -38.78 -5.43 -6.34
N LYS A 15 -37.68 -6.21 -6.35
CA LYS A 15 -36.33 -5.67 -6.16
C LYS A 15 -35.84 -4.87 -7.38
N VAL A 16 -36.18 -5.31 -8.60
CA VAL A 16 -35.90 -4.55 -9.83
C VAL A 16 -36.67 -3.23 -9.83
N GLU A 17 -37.95 -3.24 -9.45
CA GLU A 17 -38.77 -2.04 -9.39
C GLU A 17 -38.25 -1.05 -8.35
N SER A 18 -37.78 -1.52 -7.18
CA SER A 18 -37.13 -0.67 -6.16
C SER A 18 -35.81 -0.04 -6.63
N LEU A 19 -35.01 -0.80 -7.39
CA LEU A 19 -33.76 -0.29 -7.99
C LEU A 19 -34.04 0.71 -9.12
N GLN A 20 -35.11 0.50 -9.86
CA GLN A 20 -35.51 1.44 -10.92
C GLN A 20 -35.96 2.78 -10.33
N LYS A 21 -36.72 2.78 -9.24
CA LYS A 21 -37.08 3.99 -8.48
C LYS A 21 -35.87 4.70 -7.90
N GLN A 22 -34.88 3.97 -7.38
CA GLN A 22 -33.62 4.55 -6.90
C GLN A 22 -32.81 5.17 -8.02
N HIS A 23 -32.80 4.56 -9.21
CA HIS A 23 -32.12 5.10 -10.37
C HIS A 23 -32.78 6.38 -10.88
N GLU A 24 -34.11 6.45 -10.89
CA GLU A 24 -34.85 7.65 -11.26
C GLU A 24 -34.57 8.79 -10.27
N ALA A 25 -34.61 8.54 -8.97
CA ALA A 25 -34.31 9.55 -7.96
C ALA A 25 -32.84 10.06 -8.05
N PHE A 26 -31.91 9.18 -8.36
CA PHE A 26 -30.50 9.56 -8.57
C PHE A 26 -30.30 10.36 -9.88
N SER A 27 -31.08 10.04 -10.92
CA SER A 27 -31.08 10.79 -12.18
C SER A 27 -31.61 12.22 -12.00
N ASP A 28 -32.64 12.41 -11.18
CA ASP A 28 -33.21 13.71 -10.85
C ASP A 28 -32.23 14.55 -10.02
N GLU A 29 -31.52 13.93 -9.09
CA GLU A 29 -30.48 14.59 -8.28
C GLU A 29 -29.27 15.03 -9.13
N LEU A 30 -28.88 14.23 -10.11
CA LEU A 30 -27.86 14.59 -11.09
C LEU A 30 -28.29 15.73 -12.00
N GLN A 31 -29.57 15.77 -12.35
CA GLN A 31 -30.11 16.87 -13.16
C GLN A 31 -30.10 18.18 -12.38
N GLN A 32 -30.53 18.18 -11.12
CA GLN A 32 -30.49 19.35 -10.24
C GLN A 32 -29.04 19.86 -10.06
N LEU A 33 -28.08 18.97 -9.83
CA LEU A 33 -26.68 19.37 -9.73
C LEU A 33 -26.14 19.97 -11.04
N ARG A 34 -26.59 19.47 -12.17
CA ARG A 34 -26.20 20.00 -13.48
C ARG A 34 -26.76 21.40 -13.72
N ASP A 35 -27.99 21.63 -13.31
CA ASP A 35 -28.66 22.95 -13.41
C ASP A 35 -28.00 23.94 -12.43
N GLU A 36 -27.60 23.50 -11.24
CA GLU A 36 -26.87 24.33 -10.28
C GLU A 36 -25.45 24.69 -10.78
N ILE A 37 -24.76 23.77 -11.42
CA ILE A 37 -23.46 24.04 -12.07
C ILE A 37 -23.64 25.03 -13.23
N SER A 38 -24.66 24.87 -14.05
CA SER A 38 -24.93 25.80 -15.17
C SER A 38 -25.26 27.20 -14.69
N HIS A 39 -25.99 27.32 -13.58
CA HIS A 39 -26.29 28.59 -12.93
C HIS A 39 -25.02 29.26 -12.37
N LEU A 40 -24.15 28.48 -11.70
CA LEU A 40 -22.87 29.00 -11.22
C LEU A 40 -21.92 29.41 -12.34
N GLN A 41 -21.91 28.69 -13.47
CA GLN A 41 -21.12 29.04 -14.64
C GLN A 41 -21.64 30.30 -15.35
N SER A 42 -22.96 30.58 -15.30
CA SER A 42 -23.55 31.80 -15.86
C SER A 42 -23.25 33.04 -15.01
N VAL A 43 -23.04 32.87 -13.71
CA VAL A 43 -22.64 33.96 -12.79
C VAL A 43 -21.15 34.32 -12.92
N GLU A 44 -20.31 33.39 -13.41
CA GLU A 44 -18.86 33.61 -13.57
C GLU A 44 -18.44 34.22 -14.92
N SER A 45 -19.40 34.44 -15.82
CA SER A 45 -19.14 34.92 -17.18
C SER A 45 -19.42 36.40 -17.43
N THR A 46 -19.40 37.24 -16.41
CA THR A 46 -19.39 38.70 -16.59
C THR A 46 -17.96 39.23 -16.47
N PRO A 47 -17.36 39.74 -17.54
CA PRO A 47 -16.00 40.31 -17.45
C PRO A 47 -16.10 41.76 -16.98
N ASP A 48 -15.53 42.03 -15.80
CA ASP A 48 -15.18 43.38 -15.37
C ASP A 48 -14.06 43.96 -16.25
N ILE A 49 -14.42 44.89 -17.12
CA ILE A 49 -13.47 45.77 -17.80
C ILE A 49 -13.20 46.93 -16.84
N VAL A 50 -12.06 46.90 -16.16
CA VAL A 50 -11.50 48.10 -15.52
C VAL A 50 -10.44 48.68 -16.45
N GLN A 51 -10.76 49.79 -17.10
CA GLN A 51 -9.81 50.67 -17.73
C GLN A 51 -9.65 51.94 -16.89
N ASN A 52 -8.47 52.12 -16.34
CA ASN A 52 -8.00 53.37 -15.74
C ASN A 52 -7.84 54.48 -16.82
N SER A 53 -8.38 55.65 -16.56
CA SER A 53 -7.64 56.87 -16.86
C SER A 53 -8.21 58.03 -16.02
N ALA A 54 -7.32 58.84 -15.65
CA ALA A 54 -7.39 59.88 -14.66
C ALA A 54 -8.07 61.15 -15.14
N GLU A 55 -8.42 61.96 -14.16
CA GLU A 55 -8.47 63.46 -14.10
C GLU A 55 -9.70 64.18 -14.55
N GLU A 56 -10.08 64.93 -13.60
CA GLU A 56 -10.48 66.35 -13.46
C GLU A 56 -11.99 66.68 -13.38
N GLU A 57 -12.28 67.14 -12.18
CA GLU A 57 -12.93 68.39 -11.76
C GLU A 57 -14.33 68.81 -12.29
N ASN A 58 -15.06 69.00 -11.30
CA ASN A 58 -15.88 70.19 -11.01
C ASN A 58 -17.43 70.20 -11.22
N ILE A 59 -18.07 70.33 -10.06
CA ILE A 59 -19.08 71.39 -9.68
C ILE A 59 -20.52 71.27 -10.16
N ASN A 60 -21.37 71.27 -9.12
CA ASN A 60 -22.69 71.80 -8.98
C ASN A 60 -23.90 71.15 -9.67
N ALA A 61 -24.70 70.73 -8.86
CA ALA A 61 -25.78 71.34 -8.10
C ALA A 61 -27.20 71.16 -8.73
N GLU A 62 -28.05 70.84 -7.81
CA GLU A 62 -29.49 71.18 -7.86
C GLU A 62 -30.35 70.51 -8.93
N THR A 63 -31.43 70.04 -8.62
CA THR A 63 -32.55 70.20 -7.72
C THR A 63 -33.72 69.34 -8.22
N VAL A 64 -34.43 68.78 -7.32
CA VAL A 64 -35.87 68.84 -7.11
C VAL A 64 -36.82 68.09 -8.03
N SER A 65 -37.53 67.33 -7.37
CA SER A 65 -39.00 67.18 -7.19
C SER A 65 -39.63 66.11 -8.05
N GLU A 66 -40.19 65.23 -7.31
CA GLU A 66 -41.63 65.14 -6.93
C GLU A 66 -42.50 64.53 -8.00
N GLN A 67 -43.07 63.56 -7.62
CA GLN A 67 -44.44 63.33 -7.07
C GLN A 67 -45.23 62.39 -7.96
N HIS A 68 -45.75 61.53 -7.42
CA HIS A 68 -47.14 61.19 -6.93
C HIS A 68 -47.82 60.10 -7.72
N ASN A 69 -48.17 59.20 -7.04
CA ASN A 69 -49.50 58.73 -6.55
C ASN A 69 -50.26 57.89 -7.58
N GLU A 70 -50.71 56.88 -7.11
CA GLU A 70 -51.89 56.43 -6.32
C GLU A 70 -52.73 55.41 -7.09
N ASN A 71 -52.89 54.33 -6.51
CA ASN A 71 -54.10 53.76 -5.91
C ASN A 71 -55.12 52.99 -6.75
N HIS A 72 -55.56 52.04 -6.05
CA HIS A 72 -56.91 51.42 -5.96
C HIS A 72 -57.12 50.15 -6.81
N GLU A 73 -57.18 49.14 -6.08
CA GLU A 73 -58.30 48.44 -5.38
C GLU A 73 -59.20 47.57 -6.26
N LYS A 74 -59.27 46.34 -5.79
CA LYS A 74 -60.52 45.57 -5.50
C LYS A 74 -61.20 44.70 -6.55
N HIS A 75 -61.31 43.53 -6.06
CA HIS A 75 -62.46 42.64 -5.97
C HIS A 75 -62.85 41.69 -7.10
N VAL A 76 -62.87 40.48 -6.65
CA VAL A 76 -64.01 39.55 -6.51
C VAL A 76 -64.24 38.55 -7.63
N ASP A 77 -63.94 37.28 -7.26
CA ASP A 77 -64.78 36.08 -7.40
C ASP A 77 -65.48 35.80 -8.74
N ILE A 78 -65.25 34.61 -9.25
CA ILE A 78 -66.29 33.61 -9.55
C ILE A 78 -65.63 32.46 -10.34
N SER A 79 -65.62 31.27 -9.73
CA SER A 79 -65.54 29.98 -10.45
C SER A 79 -66.95 29.71 -11.03
N PRO A 80 -67.21 28.82 -11.96
CA PRO A 80 -66.52 27.70 -12.65
C PRO A 80 -66.82 27.69 -14.18
N PRO A 81 -66.67 26.68 -14.97
CA PRO A 81 -66.82 25.23 -14.79
C PRO A 81 -65.74 24.36 -15.48
N ILE A 82 -65.68 23.14 -15.02
CA ILE A 82 -64.94 21.98 -15.53
C ILE A 82 -65.28 21.73 -17.01
N ILE A 83 -64.28 21.86 -17.90
CA ILE A 83 -64.32 21.31 -19.24
C ILE A 83 -63.19 20.30 -19.36
N PHE A 84 -63.56 19.03 -19.51
CA PHE A 84 -62.65 17.96 -19.86
C PHE A 84 -61.97 18.26 -21.20
N PRO A 85 -60.64 18.29 -21.32
CA PRO A 85 -60.03 18.36 -22.62
C PRO A 85 -59.96 16.93 -23.19
N THR A 86 -60.49 16.78 -24.36
CA THR A 86 -60.37 15.70 -25.31
C THR A 86 -58.92 15.17 -25.37
N ILE A 87 -58.82 13.86 -25.28
CA ILE A 87 -57.60 13.10 -25.48
C ILE A 87 -57.05 13.41 -26.86
N LYS A 88 -56.04 14.26 -26.98
CA LYS A 88 -55.22 14.36 -28.17
C LYS A 88 -54.22 13.19 -28.12
N THR A 89 -54.29 12.34 -29.15
CA THR A 89 -53.27 11.35 -29.46
C THR A 89 -51.86 11.94 -29.32
N PRO A 90 -50.96 11.25 -28.60
CA PRO A 90 -49.60 11.72 -28.47
C PRO A 90 -48.93 11.75 -29.86
N PRO A 91 -48.12 12.78 -30.15
CA PRO A 91 -47.29 12.80 -31.36
C PRO A 91 -46.35 11.57 -31.34
N PRO A 92 -45.99 11.04 -32.53
CA PRO A 92 -45.12 9.87 -32.60
C PRO A 92 -43.86 10.13 -31.78
N MET A 93 -43.57 9.23 -30.86
CA MET A 93 -42.36 9.20 -30.02
C MET A 93 -41.17 9.42 -30.96
N GLN A 94 -40.53 10.57 -30.87
CA GLN A 94 -39.19 10.73 -31.40
C GLN A 94 -38.34 9.68 -30.66
N LYS A 95 -37.79 8.72 -31.41
CA LYS A 95 -36.81 7.77 -30.92
C LYS A 95 -35.78 8.57 -30.16
N ALA A 96 -35.57 8.21 -28.90
CA ALA A 96 -34.45 8.68 -28.12
C ALA A 96 -33.20 8.62 -29.02
N PRO A 97 -32.30 9.61 -28.97
CA PRO A 97 -31.04 9.50 -29.66
C PRO A 97 -30.40 8.22 -29.14
N THR A 98 -30.40 7.19 -29.98
CA THR A 98 -29.47 6.08 -29.82
C THR A 98 -28.13 6.76 -29.75
N VAL A 99 -27.45 6.66 -28.60
CA VAL A 99 -26.03 6.92 -28.52
C VAL A 99 -25.44 5.93 -29.50
N ASP A 100 -25.29 6.39 -30.72
CA ASP A 100 -24.49 5.74 -31.72
C ASP A 100 -23.08 5.77 -31.13
N LEU A 101 -22.74 4.69 -30.40
CA LEU A 101 -21.36 4.34 -30.15
C LEU A 101 -20.79 4.11 -31.54
N GLY A 102 -20.45 5.21 -32.21
CA GLY A 102 -19.90 5.25 -33.59
C GLY A 102 -18.52 4.58 -33.67
N ILE A 103 -18.42 3.44 -33.06
CA ILE A 103 -17.44 2.42 -33.37
C ILE A 103 -18.10 1.65 -34.51
N ASP A 104 -17.83 2.12 -35.72
CA ASP A 104 -18.12 1.38 -36.93
C ASP A 104 -17.35 0.06 -36.84
N ILE A 105 -18.00 -0.93 -36.18
CA ILE A 105 -17.39 -2.23 -35.85
C ILE A 105 -16.93 -2.91 -37.15
N GLU A 106 -17.64 -2.70 -38.24
CA GLU A 106 -17.28 -3.22 -39.55
C GLU A 106 -16.01 -2.55 -40.07
N LYS A 107 -15.85 -1.25 -39.89
CA LYS A 107 -14.66 -0.49 -40.25
C LYS A 107 -13.49 -0.75 -39.28
N LEU A 108 -13.77 -0.91 -37.98
CA LEU A 108 -12.76 -1.27 -36.99
C LEU A 108 -12.23 -2.70 -37.21
N ILE A 109 -13.10 -3.65 -37.49
CA ILE A 109 -12.75 -5.05 -37.77
C ILE A 109 -12.12 -5.16 -39.18
N GLY A 110 -12.74 -4.59 -40.19
CA GLY A 110 -12.25 -4.73 -41.58
C GLY A 110 -10.97 -3.98 -41.88
N GLU A 111 -10.86 -2.71 -41.52
CA GLU A 111 -9.70 -1.89 -41.87
C GLU A 111 -8.53 -1.96 -40.86
N ASN A 112 -8.81 -2.14 -39.57
CA ASN A 112 -7.76 -2.06 -38.55
C ASN A 112 -7.34 -3.40 -37.92
N ILE A 113 -8.29 -4.29 -37.64
CA ILE A 113 -7.96 -5.54 -36.94
C ILE A 113 -7.57 -6.64 -37.92
N ILE A 114 -8.38 -6.87 -38.97
CA ILE A 114 -8.11 -7.95 -39.94
C ILE A 114 -6.77 -7.75 -40.65
N ASN A 115 -6.42 -6.50 -41.01
CA ASN A 115 -5.14 -6.21 -41.63
C ASN A 115 -3.96 -6.48 -40.72
N LYS A 116 -4.08 -6.11 -39.42
CA LYS A 116 -3.02 -6.36 -38.43
C LYS A 116 -2.87 -7.86 -38.13
N ILE A 117 -4.00 -8.55 -37.97
CA ILE A 117 -4.01 -10.01 -37.78
C ILE A 117 -3.46 -10.72 -39.02
N GLY A 118 -3.83 -10.29 -40.25
CA GLY A 118 -3.30 -10.85 -41.50
C GLY A 118 -1.77 -10.78 -41.57
N ILE A 119 -1.18 -9.65 -41.18
CA ILE A 119 0.28 -9.53 -41.17
C ILE A 119 0.94 -10.36 -40.07
N ILE A 120 0.35 -10.41 -38.88
CA ILE A 120 0.85 -11.27 -37.80
C ILE A 120 0.81 -12.74 -38.22
N ILE A 121 -0.29 -13.19 -38.83
CA ILE A 121 -0.43 -14.55 -39.33
C ILE A 121 0.59 -14.83 -40.47
N THR A 122 0.82 -13.85 -41.35
CA THR A 122 1.82 -13.99 -42.43
C THR A 122 3.24 -14.13 -41.88
N VAL A 123 3.62 -13.29 -40.87
CA VAL A 123 4.93 -13.38 -40.21
C VAL A 123 5.09 -14.71 -39.46
N ILE A 124 4.05 -15.15 -38.75
CA ILE A 124 4.05 -16.45 -38.07
C ILE A 124 4.12 -17.59 -39.09
N GLY A 125 3.37 -17.52 -40.23
CA GLY A 125 3.43 -18.49 -41.30
C GLY A 125 4.82 -18.62 -41.92
N ILE A 126 5.49 -17.50 -42.16
CA ILE A 126 6.90 -17.47 -42.64
C ILE A 126 7.83 -18.12 -41.60
N ALA A 127 7.62 -17.83 -40.33
CA ALA A 127 8.45 -18.40 -39.25
C ALA A 127 8.23 -19.92 -39.12
N ILE A 128 6.96 -20.39 -39.19
CA ILE A 128 6.62 -21.82 -39.17
C ILE A 128 7.16 -22.52 -40.42
N GLY A 129 6.97 -21.92 -41.59
CA GLY A 129 7.49 -22.46 -42.85
C GLY A 129 9.02 -22.54 -42.88
N ALA A 130 9.69 -21.52 -42.31
CA ALA A 130 11.12 -21.57 -42.15
C ALA A 130 11.56 -22.69 -41.19
N LYS A 131 10.86 -22.86 -40.05
CA LYS A 131 11.14 -23.96 -39.11
C LYS A 131 10.91 -25.31 -39.74
N TYR A 132 9.78 -25.52 -40.42
CA TYR A 132 9.46 -26.78 -41.15
C TYR A 132 10.53 -27.10 -42.19
N ALA A 133 10.96 -26.10 -42.98
CA ALA A 133 12.01 -26.26 -43.98
C ALA A 133 13.38 -26.54 -43.35
N ILE A 134 13.65 -26.07 -42.12
CA ILE A 134 14.82 -26.41 -41.31
C ILE A 134 14.78 -27.88 -40.92
N ASP A 135 13.66 -28.31 -40.35
CA ASP A 135 13.50 -29.63 -39.75
C ASP A 135 13.54 -30.76 -40.81
N HIS A 136 13.19 -30.44 -42.09
CA HIS A 136 13.11 -31.41 -43.18
C HIS A 136 14.18 -31.28 -44.27
N GLU A 137 15.18 -30.41 -44.10
CA GLU A 137 16.27 -30.16 -45.05
C GLU A 137 15.85 -29.89 -46.52
N LEU A 138 14.62 -29.44 -46.73
CA LEU A 138 14.02 -29.29 -48.06
C LEU A 138 14.65 -28.24 -48.94
N ILE A 139 15.25 -27.21 -48.35
CA ILE A 139 15.83 -26.06 -49.00
C ILE A 139 17.14 -25.67 -48.31
N SER A 140 18.18 -25.35 -49.05
CA SER A 140 19.46 -24.92 -48.45
C SER A 140 19.28 -23.67 -47.54
N PRO A 141 20.05 -23.54 -46.49
CA PRO A 141 20.00 -22.37 -45.59
C PRO A 141 20.06 -21.03 -46.30
N LEU A 142 20.96 -20.92 -47.28
CA LEU A 142 21.12 -19.70 -48.07
C LEU A 142 19.83 -19.36 -48.85
N THR A 143 19.25 -20.37 -49.51
CA THR A 143 18.00 -20.16 -50.30
C THR A 143 16.84 -19.75 -49.42
N ARG A 144 16.73 -20.24 -48.19
CA ARG A 144 15.70 -19.85 -47.19
C ARG A 144 15.82 -18.38 -46.83
N ILE A 145 17.02 -17.90 -46.60
CA ILE A 145 17.32 -16.48 -46.30
C ILE A 145 17.00 -15.58 -47.48
N ILE A 146 17.40 -15.99 -48.70
CA ILE A 146 17.09 -15.23 -49.90
C ILE A 146 15.58 -15.12 -50.15
N LEU A 147 14.84 -16.20 -49.99
CA LEU A 147 13.35 -16.20 -50.09
C LEU A 147 12.68 -15.32 -49.02
N GLY A 148 13.19 -15.34 -47.80
CA GLY A 148 12.72 -14.47 -46.70
C GLY A 148 12.93 -13.01 -47.00
N TYR A 149 14.11 -12.61 -47.47
CA TYR A 149 14.39 -11.23 -47.93
C TYR A 149 13.52 -10.85 -49.13
N ALA A 150 13.33 -11.78 -50.11
CA ALA A 150 12.47 -11.53 -51.25
C ALA A 150 11.01 -11.28 -50.81
N ALA A 151 10.49 -12.06 -49.85
CA ALA A 151 9.16 -11.84 -49.26
C ALA A 151 9.08 -10.49 -48.53
N GLY A 152 10.08 -10.14 -47.71
CA GLY A 152 10.17 -8.84 -47.04
C GLY A 152 10.20 -7.68 -48.03
N LEU A 153 11.07 -7.74 -49.06
CA LEU A 153 11.15 -6.74 -50.10
C LEU A 153 9.87 -6.67 -50.97
N GLY A 154 9.24 -7.80 -51.25
CA GLY A 154 7.92 -7.84 -51.89
C GLY A 154 6.85 -7.08 -51.13
N LEU A 155 6.75 -7.38 -49.83
CA LEU A 155 5.82 -6.64 -48.90
C LEU A 155 6.15 -5.16 -48.88
N LEU A 156 7.44 -4.78 -48.88
CA LEU A 156 7.88 -3.38 -48.87
C LEU A 156 7.48 -2.71 -50.20
N GLY A 157 7.72 -3.35 -51.35
CA GLY A 157 7.33 -2.86 -52.67
C GLY A 157 5.81 -2.62 -52.79
N PHE A 158 4.99 -3.59 -52.28
CA PHE A 158 3.55 -3.42 -52.19
C PHE A 158 3.14 -2.27 -51.26
N ALA A 159 3.80 -2.15 -50.11
CA ALA A 159 3.56 -1.04 -49.20
C ALA A 159 3.78 0.33 -49.88
N ILE A 160 4.90 0.52 -50.57
CA ILE A 160 5.23 1.77 -51.25
C ILE A 160 4.22 2.05 -52.38
N LYS A 161 3.85 1.06 -53.17
CA LYS A 161 2.89 1.19 -54.28
C LYS A 161 1.47 1.57 -53.80
N LEU A 162 1.04 1.04 -52.65
CA LEU A 162 -0.29 1.26 -52.07
C LEU A 162 -0.41 2.55 -51.26
N LYS A 163 0.70 3.23 -50.98
CA LYS A 163 0.74 4.43 -50.11
C LYS A 163 -0.22 5.52 -50.57
N GLN A 164 -0.30 5.82 -51.87
CA GLN A 164 -1.12 6.93 -52.36
C GLN A 164 -2.64 6.68 -52.20
N LYS A 165 -3.09 5.40 -52.30
CA LYS A 165 -4.50 5.04 -52.29
C LYS A 165 -4.99 4.51 -50.96
N TYR A 166 -4.12 3.80 -50.19
CA TYR A 166 -4.47 3.10 -48.96
C TYR A 166 -3.38 3.29 -47.90
N GLU A 167 -3.21 4.54 -47.39
CA GLU A 167 -2.10 4.91 -46.49
C GLU A 167 -2.03 4.06 -45.23
N ASN A 168 -3.19 3.78 -44.55
CA ASN A 168 -3.23 2.98 -43.33
C ASN A 168 -2.79 1.53 -43.60
N TYR A 169 -3.29 0.95 -44.69
CA TYR A 169 -2.94 -0.42 -45.09
C TYR A 169 -1.46 -0.52 -45.50
N SER A 170 -0.96 0.46 -46.26
CA SER A 170 0.43 0.58 -46.64
C SER A 170 1.36 0.67 -45.41
N ALA A 171 0.98 1.43 -44.39
CA ALA A 171 1.74 1.52 -43.14
C ALA A 171 1.85 0.17 -42.41
N VAL A 172 0.75 -0.62 -42.38
CA VAL A 172 0.74 -1.95 -41.78
C VAL A 172 1.60 -2.94 -42.59
N LEU A 173 1.54 -2.91 -43.93
CA LEU A 173 2.39 -3.73 -44.83
C LEU A 173 3.86 -3.40 -44.64
N LEU A 174 4.21 -2.11 -44.56
CA LEU A 174 5.59 -1.65 -44.33
C LEU A 174 6.11 -2.16 -42.98
N SER A 175 5.26 -2.12 -41.95
CA SER A 175 5.59 -2.62 -40.62
C SER A 175 5.87 -4.13 -40.64
N GLY A 176 5.03 -4.90 -41.34
CA GLY A 176 5.21 -6.34 -41.56
C GLY A 176 6.48 -6.66 -42.37
N ALA A 177 6.76 -5.88 -43.43
CA ALA A 177 7.98 -6.02 -44.21
C ALA A 177 9.24 -5.83 -43.33
N MET A 178 9.26 -4.78 -42.48
CA MET A 178 10.36 -4.52 -41.57
C MET A 178 10.52 -5.64 -40.53
N ALA A 179 9.45 -6.08 -39.90
CA ALA A 179 9.49 -7.19 -38.94
C ALA A 179 10.05 -8.47 -39.60
N THR A 180 9.64 -8.77 -40.84
CA THR A 180 10.15 -9.91 -41.61
C THR A 180 11.65 -9.77 -41.87
N MET A 181 12.12 -8.59 -42.32
CA MET A 181 13.55 -8.34 -42.55
C MET A 181 14.39 -8.48 -41.28
N TYR A 182 13.94 -7.96 -40.16
CA TYR A 182 14.61 -8.16 -38.87
C TYR A 182 14.74 -9.63 -38.52
N PHE A 183 13.63 -10.37 -38.61
CA PHE A 183 13.60 -11.81 -38.28
C PHE A 183 14.55 -12.62 -39.20
N ILE A 184 14.52 -12.35 -40.52
CA ILE A 184 15.37 -13.07 -41.48
C ILE A 184 16.86 -12.74 -41.26
N THR A 185 17.21 -11.49 -40.95
CA THR A 185 18.59 -11.11 -40.60
C THR A 185 19.04 -11.83 -39.34
N PHE A 186 18.17 -11.90 -38.32
CA PHE A 186 18.46 -12.65 -37.11
C PHE A 186 18.66 -14.15 -37.40
N ALA A 187 17.79 -14.75 -38.21
CA ALA A 187 17.86 -16.16 -38.58
C ALA A 187 19.16 -16.46 -39.37
N ALA A 188 19.55 -15.56 -40.30
CA ALA A 188 20.79 -15.68 -41.10
C ALA A 188 22.06 -15.67 -40.22
N TYR A 189 22.03 -14.92 -39.12
CA TYR A 189 23.11 -14.86 -38.15
C TYR A 189 23.04 -16.02 -37.15
N SER A 190 21.91 -16.11 -36.38
CA SER A 190 21.83 -16.94 -35.18
C SER A 190 21.57 -18.42 -35.48
N TYR A 191 20.80 -18.74 -36.52
CA TYR A 191 20.46 -20.14 -36.83
C TYR A 191 21.33 -20.75 -37.92
N TYR A 192 21.81 -19.93 -38.85
CA TYR A 192 22.49 -20.44 -40.05
C TYR A 192 23.96 -20.04 -40.18
N ASP A 193 24.44 -19.12 -39.32
CA ASP A 193 25.80 -18.61 -39.33
C ASP A 193 26.28 -18.17 -40.73
N LEU A 194 25.35 -17.65 -41.54
CA LEU A 194 25.61 -17.22 -42.92
C LEU A 194 26.20 -15.83 -43.04
N ILE A 195 26.03 -14.98 -42.05
CA ILE A 195 26.50 -13.60 -42.02
C ILE A 195 27.18 -13.32 -40.67
N PRO A 196 28.31 -12.56 -40.68
CA PRO A 196 28.99 -12.23 -39.44
C PRO A 196 28.18 -11.25 -38.59
N GLN A 197 28.40 -11.26 -37.29
CA GLN A 197 27.72 -10.44 -36.29
C GLN A 197 27.70 -8.94 -36.65
N ILE A 198 28.85 -8.40 -37.10
CA ILE A 198 29.01 -6.99 -37.49
C ILE A 198 28.07 -6.61 -38.63
N LEU A 199 27.97 -7.48 -39.67
CA LEU A 199 27.11 -7.23 -40.82
C LEU A 199 25.64 -7.33 -40.46
N SER A 200 25.26 -8.30 -39.60
CA SER A 200 23.90 -8.42 -39.05
C SER A 200 23.49 -7.17 -38.25
N PHE A 201 24.38 -6.68 -37.41
CA PHE A 201 24.18 -5.47 -36.65
C PHE A 201 24.01 -4.25 -37.58
N ALA A 202 24.88 -4.07 -38.56
CA ALA A 202 24.80 -2.97 -39.53
C ALA A 202 23.47 -2.98 -40.33
N LEU A 203 23.03 -4.17 -40.79
CA LEU A 203 21.74 -4.33 -41.48
C LEU A 203 20.54 -3.99 -40.58
N MET A 204 20.52 -4.45 -39.33
CA MET A 204 19.45 -4.17 -38.38
C MET A 204 19.39 -2.67 -38.01
N VAL A 205 20.53 -2.01 -37.86
CA VAL A 205 20.61 -0.54 -37.66
C VAL A 205 20.07 0.19 -38.89
N MET A 206 20.44 -0.24 -40.10
CA MET A 206 19.93 0.34 -41.34
C MET A 206 18.38 0.18 -41.42
N PHE A 207 17.83 -0.97 -41.07
CA PHE A 207 16.38 -1.17 -41.04
C PHE A 207 15.71 -0.30 -39.98
N THR A 208 16.34 -0.08 -38.83
CA THR A 208 15.87 0.85 -37.81
C THR A 208 15.75 2.28 -38.35
N ILE A 209 16.83 2.78 -38.95
CA ILE A 209 16.86 4.13 -39.55
C ILE A 209 15.79 4.27 -40.64
N PHE A 210 15.66 3.27 -41.52
CA PHE A 210 14.60 3.25 -42.54
C PHE A 210 13.19 3.26 -41.93
N THR A 211 12.96 2.43 -40.91
CA THR A 211 11.64 2.32 -40.26
C THR A 211 11.26 3.64 -39.54
N VAL A 212 12.21 4.28 -38.87
CA VAL A 212 12.02 5.59 -38.23
C VAL A 212 11.73 6.68 -39.27
N THR A 213 12.48 6.69 -40.35
CA THR A 213 12.27 7.63 -41.47
C THR A 213 10.89 7.42 -42.11
N ALA A 214 10.52 6.17 -42.35
CA ALA A 214 9.20 5.81 -42.87
C ALA A 214 8.07 6.22 -41.90
N ALA A 215 8.25 6.00 -40.59
CA ALA A 215 7.26 6.41 -39.60
C ALA A 215 6.99 7.92 -39.61
N ILE A 216 8.05 8.73 -39.78
CA ILE A 216 7.94 10.20 -39.93
C ILE A 216 7.19 10.57 -41.21
N ILE A 217 7.52 9.94 -42.34
CA ILE A 217 6.91 10.21 -43.65
C ILE A 217 5.44 9.79 -43.68
N TYR A 218 5.09 8.64 -43.08
CA TYR A 218 3.71 8.14 -42.98
C TYR A 218 2.90 8.82 -41.87
N ASN A 219 3.55 9.55 -40.98
CA ASN A 219 2.92 10.15 -39.81
C ASN A 219 2.15 9.13 -38.94
N LYS A 220 2.64 7.90 -38.83
CA LYS A 220 1.98 6.80 -38.11
C LYS A 220 2.84 6.31 -36.94
N HIS A 221 2.35 6.52 -35.71
CA HIS A 221 3.06 6.10 -34.50
C HIS A 221 3.25 4.58 -34.39
N ILE A 222 2.36 3.77 -35.01
CA ILE A 222 2.46 2.30 -35.00
C ILE A 222 3.74 1.83 -35.74
N VAL A 223 4.07 2.44 -36.87
CA VAL A 223 5.30 2.12 -37.63
C VAL A 223 6.53 2.45 -36.78
N ALA A 224 6.49 3.55 -36.05
CA ALA A 224 7.58 3.94 -35.13
C ALA A 224 7.75 2.95 -33.98
N HIS A 225 6.65 2.38 -33.44
CA HIS A 225 6.74 1.39 -32.38
C HIS A 225 7.35 0.07 -32.84
N ILE A 226 7.06 -0.37 -34.07
CA ILE A 226 7.69 -1.57 -34.63
C ILE A 226 9.18 -1.35 -34.84
N GLY A 227 9.56 -0.17 -35.35
CA GLY A 227 10.97 0.22 -35.42
C GLY A 227 11.64 0.27 -34.04
N LEU A 228 10.94 0.77 -33.04
CA LEU A 228 11.42 0.81 -31.67
C LEU A 228 11.68 -0.58 -31.10
N VAL A 229 10.68 -1.50 -31.21
CA VAL A 229 10.83 -2.88 -30.74
C VAL A 229 11.96 -3.58 -31.46
N GLY A 230 12.05 -3.44 -32.78
CA GLY A 230 13.17 -3.97 -33.55
C GLY A 230 14.51 -3.43 -33.06
N ALA A 231 14.61 -2.11 -32.90
CA ALA A 231 15.85 -1.46 -32.43
C ALA A 231 16.33 -1.97 -31.07
N TYR A 232 15.43 -2.05 -30.08
CA TYR A 232 15.82 -2.55 -28.74
C TYR A 232 16.06 -4.05 -28.72
N ALA A 233 15.44 -4.85 -29.59
CA ALA A 233 15.66 -6.27 -29.65
C ALA A 233 17.03 -6.63 -30.26
N VAL A 234 17.58 -5.82 -31.16
CA VAL A 234 18.82 -6.12 -31.89
C VAL A 234 20.01 -6.54 -31.00
N PRO A 235 20.38 -5.80 -29.94
CA PRO A 235 21.48 -6.22 -29.08
C PRO A 235 21.26 -7.58 -28.42
N PHE A 236 20.04 -7.87 -27.99
CA PHE A 236 19.72 -9.13 -27.33
C PHE A 236 19.68 -10.31 -28.31
N LEU A 237 19.19 -10.06 -29.52
CA LEU A 237 19.12 -11.07 -30.56
C LEU A 237 20.52 -11.43 -31.10
N LEU A 238 21.45 -10.48 -31.10
CA LEU A 238 22.80 -10.67 -31.64
C LEU A 238 23.87 -10.90 -30.54
N SER A 239 23.49 -10.90 -29.27
CA SER A 239 24.39 -11.16 -28.15
C SER A 239 24.81 -12.63 -28.10
N GLN A 240 26.12 -12.85 -27.95
CA GLN A 240 26.75 -14.15 -27.68
C GLN A 240 27.23 -14.25 -26.23
N ASP A 241 26.45 -13.79 -25.27
CA ASP A 241 26.82 -13.71 -23.84
C ASP A 241 28.16 -13.00 -23.58
N SER A 242 28.47 -12.03 -24.42
CA SER A 242 29.75 -11.29 -24.36
C SER A 242 29.88 -10.42 -23.10
N GLY A 243 28.83 -10.19 -22.34
CA GLY A 243 28.82 -9.39 -21.11
C GLY A 243 29.11 -7.89 -21.32
N ARG A 244 29.25 -7.40 -22.57
CA ARG A 244 29.66 -6.04 -22.91
C ARG A 244 28.54 -5.03 -22.80
N ALA A 245 28.23 -4.60 -21.55
CA ALA A 245 27.19 -3.60 -21.26
C ALA A 245 27.51 -2.21 -21.86
N ASP A 246 28.79 -1.88 -22.04
CA ASP A 246 29.27 -0.63 -22.69
C ASP A 246 28.74 -0.48 -24.12
N ILE A 247 28.78 -1.54 -24.90
CA ILE A 247 28.27 -1.55 -26.28
C ILE A 247 26.75 -1.44 -26.29
N LEU A 248 26.08 -2.21 -25.41
CA LEU A 248 24.63 -2.20 -25.28
C LEU A 248 24.10 -0.80 -24.95
N PHE A 249 24.64 -0.15 -23.93
CA PHE A 249 24.18 1.16 -23.49
C PHE A 249 24.54 2.28 -24.48
N THR A 250 25.71 2.18 -25.15
CA THR A 250 26.04 3.10 -26.22
C THR A 250 25.02 3.01 -27.34
N TYR A 251 24.68 1.81 -27.77
CA TYR A 251 23.65 1.58 -28.78
C TYR A 251 22.28 2.13 -28.39
N ILE A 252 21.81 1.83 -27.17
CA ILE A 252 20.56 2.35 -26.64
C ILE A 252 20.58 3.88 -26.57
N SER A 253 21.68 4.49 -26.21
CA SER A 253 21.87 5.95 -26.20
C SER A 253 21.69 6.56 -27.59
N ILE A 254 22.23 5.92 -28.64
CA ILE A 254 22.06 6.36 -30.05
C ILE A 254 20.59 6.30 -30.46
N ILE A 255 19.88 5.20 -30.12
CA ILE A 255 18.44 5.06 -30.41
C ILE A 255 17.63 6.13 -29.68
N ASN A 256 17.85 6.32 -28.38
CA ASN A 256 17.15 7.32 -27.60
C ASN A 256 17.44 8.75 -28.07
N THR A 257 18.66 9.02 -28.53
CA THR A 257 18.98 10.31 -29.16
C THR A 257 18.19 10.49 -30.45
N GLY A 258 18.06 9.45 -31.28
CA GLY A 258 17.19 9.46 -32.46
C GLY A 258 15.71 9.76 -32.08
N ILE A 259 15.21 9.17 -31.00
CA ILE A 259 13.84 9.44 -30.48
C ILE A 259 13.73 10.90 -30.00
N LEU A 260 14.75 11.43 -29.33
CA LEU A 260 14.79 12.83 -28.92
C LEU A 260 14.70 13.76 -30.15
N PHE A 261 15.46 13.50 -31.24
CA PHE A 261 15.36 14.28 -32.49
C PHE A 261 13.95 14.18 -33.11
N THR A 262 13.33 13.01 -33.08
CA THR A 262 11.95 12.89 -33.56
C THR A 262 10.96 13.66 -32.68
N ALA A 263 11.16 13.70 -31.36
CA ALA A 263 10.35 14.45 -30.43
C ALA A 263 10.38 15.97 -30.66
N PHE A 264 11.47 16.53 -31.17
CA PHE A 264 11.54 17.96 -31.61
C PHE A 264 10.60 18.27 -32.78
N LYS A 265 10.44 17.32 -33.72
CA LYS A 265 9.58 17.49 -34.89
C LYS A 265 8.13 17.05 -34.61
N LYS A 266 7.94 15.91 -34.00
CA LYS A 266 6.66 15.29 -33.69
C LYS A 266 6.71 14.57 -32.35
N TYR A 267 5.87 14.99 -31.41
CA TYR A 267 5.80 14.39 -30.09
C TYR A 267 4.77 13.24 -30.08
N TRP A 268 5.22 12.01 -30.35
CA TRP A 268 4.41 10.81 -30.21
C TRP A 268 4.54 10.29 -28.78
N ARG A 269 3.57 10.67 -27.92
CA ARG A 269 3.60 10.34 -26.48
C ARG A 269 3.85 8.87 -26.20
N SER A 270 3.10 7.97 -26.88
CA SER A 270 3.24 6.52 -26.65
C SER A 270 4.63 6.00 -26.99
N LEU A 271 5.26 6.50 -28.05
CA LEU A 271 6.63 6.14 -28.45
C LEU A 271 7.64 6.55 -27.38
N ASN A 272 7.55 7.80 -26.90
CA ASN A 272 8.45 8.31 -25.88
C ASN A 272 8.29 7.58 -24.55
N TYR A 273 7.04 7.23 -24.17
CA TYR A 273 6.76 6.46 -22.96
C TYR A 273 7.27 5.02 -23.04
N SER A 274 7.10 4.36 -24.20
CA SER A 274 7.64 3.02 -24.43
C SER A 274 9.17 2.99 -24.41
N ALA A 275 9.82 3.95 -25.08
CA ALA A 275 11.28 4.06 -25.07
C ALA A 275 11.82 4.31 -23.66
N PHE A 276 11.17 5.19 -22.90
CA PHE A 276 11.49 5.46 -21.50
C PHE A 276 11.41 4.18 -20.67
N GLY A 277 10.27 3.50 -20.74
CA GLY A 277 10.04 2.27 -19.96
C GLY A 277 11.04 1.16 -20.29
N ILE A 278 11.26 0.88 -21.57
CA ILE A 278 12.19 -0.17 -22.02
C ILE A 278 13.63 0.16 -21.60
N THR A 279 14.10 1.38 -21.81
CA THR A 279 15.45 1.78 -21.43
C THR A 279 15.71 1.60 -19.94
N TRP A 280 14.78 2.10 -19.10
CA TRP A 280 14.95 1.99 -17.65
C TRP A 280 14.81 0.54 -17.15
N ILE A 281 13.92 -0.27 -17.76
CA ILE A 281 13.85 -1.71 -17.43
C ILE A 281 15.18 -2.39 -17.76
N ILE A 282 15.76 -2.17 -18.94
CA ILE A 282 17.04 -2.77 -19.32
C ILE A 282 18.16 -2.32 -18.37
N PHE A 283 18.25 -1.01 -18.11
CA PHE A 283 19.28 -0.47 -17.23
C PHE A 283 19.14 -0.97 -15.80
N LEU A 284 17.93 -0.97 -15.25
CA LEU A 284 17.67 -1.44 -13.88
C LEU A 284 17.87 -2.95 -13.74
N THR A 285 17.56 -3.73 -14.79
CA THR A 285 17.82 -5.18 -14.79
C THR A 285 19.32 -5.46 -14.76
N TRP A 286 20.09 -4.77 -15.61
CA TRP A 286 21.56 -4.86 -15.58
C TRP A 286 22.11 -4.41 -14.24
N TYR A 287 21.66 -3.27 -13.73
CA TYR A 287 22.08 -2.75 -12.44
C TYR A 287 21.80 -3.76 -11.31
N ASN A 288 20.60 -4.34 -11.26
CA ASN A 288 20.24 -5.32 -10.23
C ASN A 288 21.05 -6.63 -10.37
N ALA A 289 21.32 -7.08 -11.59
CA ALA A 289 22.15 -8.26 -11.84
C ALA A 289 23.61 -8.03 -11.42
N SER A 290 24.19 -6.89 -11.78
CA SER A 290 25.56 -6.51 -11.41
C SER A 290 25.69 -6.25 -9.91
N TYR A 291 24.66 -5.71 -9.25
CA TYR A 291 24.65 -5.43 -7.82
C TYR A 291 24.60 -6.70 -6.95
N ARG A 292 23.91 -7.76 -7.40
CA ARG A 292 23.84 -9.04 -6.68
C ARG A 292 25.15 -9.82 -6.73
N THR A 293 25.97 -9.55 -7.73
CA THR A 293 27.29 -10.20 -7.88
C THR A 293 28.31 -9.30 -7.20
N TYR A 294 28.54 -9.50 -5.92
CA TYR A 294 29.31 -8.69 -4.96
C TYR A 294 30.70 -8.22 -5.42
N GLU A 295 31.22 -8.74 -6.51
CA GLU A 295 32.57 -8.45 -6.99
C GLU A 295 32.62 -7.40 -8.11
N ILE A 296 31.53 -7.19 -8.86
CA ILE A 296 31.55 -6.42 -10.12
C ILE A 296 31.58 -4.91 -9.89
N PHE A 297 30.87 -4.38 -8.89
CA PHE A 297 30.94 -2.96 -8.56
C PHE A 297 32.23 -2.50 -7.85
N ARG A 298 33.13 -3.41 -7.54
CA ARG A 298 34.47 -3.06 -7.05
C ARG A 298 35.43 -2.68 -8.19
N THR A 299 35.10 -2.94 -9.44
CA THR A 299 35.89 -2.48 -10.58
C THR A 299 35.54 -1.04 -10.90
N ASN A 300 36.58 -0.19 -11.05
CA ASN A 300 36.36 1.21 -11.41
C ASN A 300 35.63 1.34 -12.76
N GLU A 301 35.73 0.35 -13.64
CA GLU A 301 35.12 0.37 -14.97
C GLU A 301 33.61 0.31 -14.93
N ASP A 302 33.02 -0.63 -14.16
CA ASP A 302 31.55 -0.75 -14.04
C ASP A 302 30.91 0.41 -13.28
N PHE A 303 31.62 0.95 -12.29
CA PHE A 303 31.23 2.14 -11.57
C PHE A 303 31.06 3.35 -12.49
N PHE A 304 32.11 3.66 -13.30
CA PHE A 304 32.06 4.76 -14.26
C PHE A 304 31.04 4.51 -15.37
N LEU A 305 30.92 3.28 -15.85
CA LEU A 305 29.95 2.89 -16.86
C LEU A 305 28.53 3.13 -16.36
N GLY A 306 28.19 2.65 -15.16
CA GLY A 306 26.87 2.84 -14.55
C GLY A 306 26.50 4.31 -14.40
N LEU A 307 27.39 5.13 -13.82
CA LEU A 307 27.16 6.57 -13.65
C LEU A 307 27.04 7.32 -14.98
N THR A 308 27.89 6.99 -15.96
CA THR A 308 27.89 7.65 -17.25
C THR A 308 26.58 7.42 -18.00
N PHE A 309 26.12 6.16 -18.11
CA PHE A 309 24.89 5.86 -18.85
C PHE A 309 23.64 6.25 -18.07
N LEU A 310 23.67 6.19 -16.75
CA LEU A 310 22.61 6.75 -15.90
C LEU A 310 22.39 8.24 -16.23
N PHE A 311 23.47 9.03 -16.29
CA PHE A 311 23.39 10.46 -16.62
C PHE A 311 22.97 10.70 -18.09
N ILE A 312 23.46 9.92 -19.04
CA ILE A 312 23.09 10.02 -20.46
C ILE A 312 21.58 9.75 -20.62
N PHE A 313 21.07 8.64 -20.10
CA PHE A 313 19.65 8.29 -20.21
C PHE A 313 18.76 9.32 -19.52
N PHE A 314 19.14 9.74 -18.31
CA PHE A 314 18.45 10.81 -17.61
C PHE A 314 18.36 12.07 -18.47
N SER A 315 19.48 12.52 -19.03
CA SER A 315 19.57 13.76 -19.82
C SER A 315 18.75 13.68 -21.10
N ILE A 316 18.78 12.56 -21.82
CA ILE A 316 18.01 12.34 -23.04
C ILE A 316 16.50 12.42 -22.72
N PHE A 317 16.02 11.66 -21.74
CA PHE A 317 14.57 11.64 -21.42
C PHE A 317 14.11 12.93 -20.76
N TYR A 318 14.93 13.53 -19.91
CA TYR A 318 14.62 14.82 -19.31
C TYR A 318 14.43 15.91 -20.40
N THR A 319 15.33 15.92 -21.37
CA THR A 319 15.23 16.82 -22.54
C THR A 319 14.05 16.45 -23.44
N THR A 320 13.79 15.16 -23.67
CA THR A 320 12.67 14.67 -24.50
C THR A 320 11.32 15.14 -23.96
N PHE A 321 11.10 15.02 -22.64
CA PHE A 321 9.84 15.42 -22.02
C PHE A 321 9.67 16.94 -21.92
N LEU A 322 10.76 17.69 -21.81
CA LEU A 322 10.72 19.15 -21.70
C LEU A 322 10.67 19.85 -23.05
N SER A 323 11.51 19.44 -24.02
CA SER A 323 11.84 20.24 -25.21
C SER A 323 10.65 20.56 -26.10
N TYR A 324 9.85 19.58 -26.47
CA TYR A 324 8.73 19.77 -27.38
C TYR A 324 7.71 20.78 -26.84
N LYS A 325 7.31 20.58 -25.59
CA LYS A 325 6.31 21.42 -24.95
C LYS A 325 6.80 22.84 -24.68
N LEU A 326 8.08 22.97 -24.31
CA LEU A 326 8.71 24.27 -24.14
C LEU A 326 8.79 25.05 -25.48
N ILE A 327 9.13 24.38 -26.57
CA ILE A 327 9.23 24.99 -27.92
C ILE A 327 7.83 25.36 -28.46
N LYS A 328 6.86 24.46 -28.28
CA LYS A 328 5.47 24.67 -28.77
C LYS A 328 4.61 25.46 -27.82
N LYS A 329 5.09 25.78 -26.61
CA LYS A 329 4.35 26.47 -25.54
C LYS A 329 3.05 25.75 -25.15
N GLU A 330 3.06 24.43 -25.19
CA GLU A 330 1.94 23.59 -24.75
C GLU A 330 1.96 23.38 -23.23
N GLN A 331 0.79 23.22 -22.62
CA GLN A 331 0.65 22.91 -21.20
C GLN A 331 1.08 21.48 -20.90
N PHE A 332 1.68 21.27 -19.72
CA PHE A 332 2.09 19.95 -19.25
C PHE A 332 0.90 19.20 -18.65
N GLU A 333 0.69 17.96 -19.09
CA GLU A 333 -0.29 17.08 -18.49
C GLU A 333 0.29 16.36 -17.27
N TYR A 334 -0.56 15.87 -16.38
CA TYR A 334 -0.11 15.11 -15.20
C TYR A 334 0.82 13.94 -15.54
N LYS A 335 0.62 13.27 -16.67
CA LYS A 335 1.46 12.16 -17.14
C LYS A 335 2.88 12.61 -17.50
N ASP A 336 3.04 13.75 -18.13
CA ASP A 336 4.37 14.30 -18.49
C ASP A 336 5.12 14.73 -17.23
N ILE A 337 4.41 15.35 -16.29
CA ILE A 337 4.93 15.74 -14.99
C ILE A 337 5.39 14.51 -14.18
N ALA A 338 4.57 13.45 -14.17
CA ALA A 338 4.91 12.20 -13.51
C ALA A 338 6.18 11.55 -14.09
N LEU A 339 6.35 11.57 -15.41
CA LEU A 339 7.55 11.01 -16.05
C LEU A 339 8.83 11.80 -15.76
N ILE A 340 8.74 13.13 -15.71
CA ILE A 340 9.87 13.97 -15.29
C ILE A 340 10.26 13.63 -13.85
N LEU A 341 9.28 13.47 -12.96
CA LEU A 341 9.52 13.04 -11.57
C LEU A 341 10.16 11.66 -11.50
N ILE A 342 9.58 10.67 -12.18
CA ILE A 342 10.09 9.29 -12.18
C ILE A 342 11.52 9.26 -12.71
N ASN A 343 11.82 9.98 -13.80
CA ASN A 343 13.15 10.07 -14.37
C ASN A 343 14.15 10.67 -13.37
N SER A 344 13.76 11.72 -12.65
CA SER A 344 14.61 12.37 -11.64
C SER A 344 14.83 11.48 -10.42
N PHE A 345 13.82 10.74 -9.97
CA PHE A 345 13.97 9.81 -8.86
C PHE A 345 14.77 8.56 -9.22
N ILE A 346 14.65 8.04 -10.45
CA ILE A 346 15.51 6.95 -10.93
C ILE A 346 16.96 7.41 -10.97
N MET A 347 17.22 8.59 -11.58
CA MET A 347 18.57 9.17 -11.61
C MET A 347 19.18 9.29 -10.22
N TYR A 348 18.42 9.84 -9.28
CA TYR A 348 18.91 10.05 -7.94
C TYR A 348 19.06 8.73 -7.17
N GLY A 349 18.02 7.87 -7.16
CA GLY A 349 18.01 6.64 -6.37
C GLY A 349 19.08 5.64 -6.83
N VAL A 350 19.20 5.43 -8.15
CA VAL A 350 20.21 4.52 -8.69
C VAL A 350 21.60 5.12 -8.57
N GLY A 351 21.75 6.41 -8.86
CA GLY A 351 23.04 7.11 -8.73
C GLY A 351 23.54 7.12 -7.30
N TYR A 352 22.65 7.39 -6.34
CA TYR A 352 22.94 7.24 -4.91
C TYR A 352 23.46 5.84 -4.59
N SER A 353 22.73 4.81 -5.02
CA SER A 353 23.08 3.44 -4.72
C SER A 353 24.39 2.99 -5.38
N ILE A 354 24.70 3.47 -6.63
CA ILE A 354 26.00 3.23 -7.26
C ILE A 354 27.14 3.87 -6.47
N LEU A 355 26.95 5.12 -6.01
CA LEU A 355 27.95 5.85 -5.23
C LEU A 355 28.15 5.24 -3.84
N ASP A 356 27.07 4.87 -3.16
CA ASP A 356 27.10 4.34 -1.80
C ASP A 356 27.83 2.99 -1.72
N ASN A 357 27.73 2.19 -2.76
CA ASN A 357 28.38 0.87 -2.83
C ASN A 357 29.83 0.91 -3.34
N HIS A 358 30.38 2.09 -3.63
CA HIS A 358 31.75 2.24 -4.08
C HIS A 358 32.61 3.00 -3.06
N PRO A 359 33.80 2.51 -2.67
CA PRO A 359 34.63 3.13 -1.63
C PRO A 359 34.95 4.61 -1.84
N ILE A 360 35.16 5.01 -3.12
CA ILE A 360 35.39 6.42 -3.47
C ILE A 360 34.07 7.17 -3.62
N GLY A 361 33.00 6.48 -4.05
CA GLY A 361 31.71 7.07 -4.33
C GLY A 361 31.03 7.66 -3.09
N THR A 362 31.18 7.01 -1.94
CA THR A 362 30.60 7.46 -0.65
C THR A 362 30.99 8.89 -0.29
N TYR A 363 32.21 9.30 -0.58
CA TYR A 363 32.68 10.67 -0.33
C TYR A 363 31.98 11.73 -1.22
N TYR A 364 31.39 11.34 -2.33
CA TYR A 364 30.76 12.23 -3.31
C TYR A 364 29.22 12.22 -3.25
N LEU A 365 28.61 11.51 -2.31
CA LEU A 365 27.15 11.41 -2.21
C LEU A 365 26.49 12.77 -2.00
N GLY A 366 27.00 13.59 -1.08
CA GLY A 366 26.51 14.94 -0.86
C GLY A 366 26.69 15.82 -2.10
N LEU A 367 27.87 15.75 -2.78
CA LEU A 367 28.10 16.47 -4.02
C LEU A 367 27.14 16.07 -5.13
N PHE A 368 26.88 14.78 -5.29
CA PHE A 368 25.90 14.24 -6.24
C PHE A 368 24.50 14.78 -5.98
N THR A 369 24.10 14.85 -4.71
CA THR A 369 22.80 15.39 -4.30
C THR A 369 22.67 16.88 -4.62
N VAL A 370 23.74 17.67 -4.34
CA VAL A 370 23.80 19.09 -4.72
C VAL A 370 23.75 19.27 -6.24
N LEU A 371 24.44 18.44 -7.00
CA LEU A 371 24.40 18.49 -8.47
C LEU A 371 22.98 18.25 -9.01
N ASN A 372 22.24 17.30 -8.44
CA ASN A 372 20.83 17.12 -8.78
C ASN A 372 20.00 18.38 -8.46
N ALA A 373 20.19 19.02 -7.30
CA ALA A 373 19.55 20.28 -6.98
C ALA A 373 19.89 21.37 -8.01
N ILE A 374 21.15 21.49 -8.42
CA ILE A 374 21.62 22.47 -9.42
C ILE A 374 20.97 22.20 -10.79
N ILE A 375 20.91 20.96 -11.26
CA ILE A 375 20.26 20.62 -12.55
C ILE A 375 18.81 21.09 -12.56
N HIS A 376 18.05 20.74 -11.54
CA HIS A 376 16.65 21.16 -11.43
C HIS A 376 16.50 22.68 -11.23
N SER A 377 17.45 23.32 -10.54
CA SER A 377 17.48 24.78 -10.37
C SER A 377 17.67 25.50 -11.72
N ILE A 378 18.57 25.02 -12.57
CA ILE A 378 18.79 25.56 -13.91
C ILE A 378 17.50 25.43 -14.74
N VAL A 379 16.85 24.28 -14.72
CA VAL A 379 15.60 24.07 -15.46
C VAL A 379 14.47 24.96 -14.92
N SER A 380 14.34 25.09 -13.60
CA SER A 380 13.38 26.00 -12.97
C SER A 380 13.60 27.45 -13.42
N LEU A 381 14.87 27.88 -13.46
CA LEU A 381 15.24 29.21 -13.93
C LEU A 381 14.91 29.42 -15.42
N VAL A 382 15.17 28.42 -16.27
CA VAL A 382 14.83 28.46 -17.71
C VAL A 382 13.31 28.59 -17.91
N VAL A 383 12.52 27.79 -17.21
CA VAL A 383 11.06 27.82 -17.26
C VAL A 383 10.53 29.20 -16.80
N PHE A 384 11.11 29.74 -15.73
CA PHE A 384 10.74 31.06 -15.18
C PHE A 384 11.08 32.20 -16.13
N ARG A 385 12.31 32.25 -16.66
CA ARG A 385 12.78 33.33 -17.56
C ARG A 385 12.04 33.36 -18.89
N ASN A 386 11.72 32.23 -19.46
CA ASN A 386 11.03 32.14 -20.74
C ASN A 386 9.52 32.41 -20.64
N LYS A 387 9.01 32.82 -19.46
CA LYS A 387 7.58 33.06 -19.20
C LYS A 387 6.70 31.91 -19.73
N LEU A 388 7.25 30.70 -19.71
CA LEU A 388 6.56 29.49 -20.12
C LEU A 388 5.61 29.16 -18.96
N ALA A 389 4.40 29.67 -19.10
CA ALA A 389 3.42 29.88 -18.04
C ALA A 389 2.79 28.61 -17.45
N ASP A 390 3.49 27.49 -17.42
CA ASP A 390 3.01 26.33 -16.68
C ASP A 390 3.44 26.41 -15.21
N LYS A 391 2.53 26.98 -14.39
CA LYS A 391 2.74 27.09 -12.94
C LYS A 391 2.99 25.73 -12.30
N ALA A 392 2.37 24.65 -12.82
CA ALA A 392 2.51 23.31 -12.28
C ALA A 392 3.92 22.76 -12.47
N LEU A 393 4.50 22.89 -13.66
CA LEU A 393 5.89 22.49 -13.92
C LEU A 393 6.89 23.31 -13.10
N PHE A 394 6.70 24.63 -13.01
CA PHE A 394 7.57 25.50 -12.22
C PHE A 394 7.57 25.09 -10.75
N TYR A 395 6.40 24.89 -10.15
CA TYR A 395 6.29 24.47 -8.75
C TYR A 395 6.85 23.07 -8.53
N LEU A 396 6.69 22.16 -9.50
CA LEU A 396 7.25 20.83 -9.41
C LEU A 396 8.78 20.87 -9.41
N VAL A 397 9.39 21.50 -10.41
CA VAL A 397 10.85 21.54 -10.55
C VAL A 397 11.48 22.32 -9.39
N SER A 398 10.86 23.43 -8.96
CA SER A 398 11.29 24.16 -7.76
C SER A 398 11.15 23.32 -6.49
N GLY A 399 10.11 22.48 -6.40
CA GLY A 399 9.94 21.52 -5.32
C GLY A 399 11.06 20.47 -5.30
N LEU A 400 11.46 19.94 -6.47
CA LEU A 400 12.62 19.02 -6.58
C LEU A 400 13.93 19.67 -6.12
N VAL A 401 14.15 20.96 -6.45
CA VAL A 401 15.33 21.69 -5.97
C VAL A 401 15.35 21.70 -4.43
N LEU A 402 14.22 22.03 -3.80
CA LEU A 402 14.12 22.02 -2.34
C LEU A 402 14.34 20.63 -1.78
N VAL A 403 13.74 19.59 -2.37
CA VAL A 403 13.91 18.19 -1.94
C VAL A 403 15.38 17.79 -1.98
N PHE A 404 16.08 18.01 -3.10
CA PHE A 404 17.51 17.65 -3.19
C PHE A 404 18.41 18.50 -2.32
N LEU A 405 18.07 19.77 -2.10
CA LEU A 405 18.83 20.63 -1.18
C LEU A 405 18.69 20.16 0.28
N THR A 406 17.48 19.79 0.71
CA THR A 406 17.23 19.23 2.05
C THR A 406 17.81 17.83 2.24
N LEU A 407 17.89 17.03 1.15
CA LEU A 407 18.52 15.70 1.18
C LEU A 407 20.06 15.77 1.25
N THR A 408 20.68 16.88 0.86
CA THR A 408 22.17 16.98 0.78
C THR A 408 22.84 16.72 2.13
N ALA A 409 22.32 17.31 3.19
CA ALA A 409 22.90 17.17 4.51
C ALA A 409 22.69 15.74 5.10
N PRO A 410 21.49 15.16 5.08
CA PRO A 410 21.30 13.80 5.58
C PRO A 410 21.98 12.73 4.74
N VAL A 411 22.22 13.00 3.47
CA VAL A 411 22.96 12.08 2.59
C VAL A 411 24.45 12.00 2.93
N GLN A 412 25.00 13.10 3.44
CA GLN A 412 26.38 13.14 3.87
C GLN A 412 26.59 12.69 5.31
N LEU A 413 25.50 12.62 6.08
CA LEU A 413 25.51 12.20 7.47
C LEU A 413 24.99 10.77 7.58
N ASP A 414 25.61 9.95 8.41
CA ASP A 414 25.26 8.55 8.56
C ASP A 414 24.10 8.31 9.53
N GLY A 415 23.23 7.34 9.21
CA GLY A 415 22.27 6.68 10.09
C GLY A 415 21.39 7.61 10.91
N ASN A 416 21.54 7.54 12.23
CA ASN A 416 20.70 8.25 13.22
C ASN A 416 20.58 9.77 13.01
N TRP A 417 21.61 10.41 12.46
CA TRP A 417 21.62 11.85 12.20
C TRP A 417 20.66 12.26 11.12
N VAL A 418 20.46 11.40 10.10
CA VAL A 418 19.50 11.63 9.03
C VAL A 418 18.08 11.69 9.58
N THR A 419 17.73 10.71 10.42
CA THR A 419 16.43 10.63 11.08
C THR A 419 16.16 11.88 11.94
N LEU A 420 17.13 12.31 12.73
CA LEU A 420 17.00 13.49 13.59
C LEU A 420 16.88 14.79 12.79
N LEU A 421 17.65 14.93 11.71
CA LEU A 421 17.59 16.12 10.88
C LEU A 421 16.21 16.24 10.22
N TRP A 422 15.73 15.19 9.57
CA TRP A 422 14.40 15.20 8.93
C TRP A 422 13.27 15.41 9.92
N ALA A 423 13.35 14.82 11.10
CA ALA A 423 12.37 15.05 12.17
C ALA A 423 12.40 16.50 12.67
N GLY A 424 13.60 17.09 12.79
CA GLY A 424 13.80 18.48 13.16
C GLY A 424 13.27 19.44 12.10
N GLU A 425 13.61 19.22 10.83
CA GLU A 425 13.12 20.02 9.69
C GLU A 425 11.60 19.94 9.55
N ALA A 426 11.03 18.73 9.62
CA ALA A 426 9.60 18.53 9.58
C ALA A 426 8.89 19.30 10.69
N THR A 427 9.46 19.25 11.90
CA THR A 427 8.91 19.94 13.07
C THR A 427 8.99 21.45 12.92
N LEU A 428 10.12 21.98 12.46
CA LEU A 428 10.34 23.41 12.24
C LEU A 428 9.40 23.94 11.15
N LEU A 429 9.32 23.25 10.00
CA LEU A 429 8.48 23.68 8.88
C LEU A 429 6.98 23.63 9.23
N PHE A 430 6.55 22.59 9.94
CA PHE A 430 5.17 22.48 10.41
C PHE A 430 4.84 23.60 11.41
N TRP A 431 5.73 23.87 12.36
CA TRP A 431 5.56 24.92 13.33
C TRP A 431 5.51 26.31 12.66
N LEU A 432 6.44 26.61 11.73
CA LEU A 432 6.44 27.85 10.96
C LEU A 432 5.18 27.99 10.10
N GLY A 433 4.79 26.90 9.40
CA GLY A 433 3.59 26.86 8.58
C GLY A 433 2.33 27.21 9.36
N ARG A 434 2.21 26.65 10.57
CA ARG A 434 1.05 26.88 11.45
C ARG A 434 1.09 28.23 12.16
N THR A 435 2.25 28.68 12.67
CA THR A 435 2.38 29.97 13.39
C THR A 435 2.35 31.18 12.48
N LYS A 436 2.93 31.06 11.28
CA LYS A 436 2.95 32.16 10.29
C LYS A 436 1.85 32.07 9.24
N ASN A 437 0.98 31.05 9.31
CA ASN A 437 -0.11 30.76 8.36
C ASN A 437 0.37 30.63 6.90
N ILE A 438 1.55 30.04 6.67
CA ILE A 438 2.13 29.85 5.36
C ILE A 438 1.91 28.39 4.93
N SER A 439 0.90 28.17 4.07
CA SER A 439 0.47 26.84 3.59
C SER A 439 1.59 26.04 2.89
N PHE A 440 2.58 26.71 2.29
CA PHE A 440 3.71 26.08 1.63
C PHE A 440 4.57 25.28 2.63
N TYR A 441 5.00 25.89 3.73
CA TYR A 441 5.82 25.23 4.75
C TYR A 441 5.09 24.07 5.41
N GLU A 442 3.79 24.26 5.69
CA GLU A 442 2.97 23.18 6.25
C GLU A 442 2.89 21.96 5.31
N LYS A 443 2.62 22.19 4.01
CA LYS A 443 2.54 21.10 3.03
C LYS A 443 3.88 20.39 2.82
N PHE A 444 4.97 21.13 2.86
CA PHE A 444 6.31 20.60 2.68
C PHE A 444 6.78 19.76 3.88
N SER A 445 6.27 20.05 5.08
CA SER A 445 6.58 19.25 6.28
C SER A 445 6.02 17.82 6.24
N TYR A 446 4.93 17.54 5.49
CA TYR A 446 4.29 16.22 5.47
C TYR A 446 5.18 15.11 4.89
N PRO A 447 5.78 15.27 3.70
CA PRO A 447 6.72 14.29 3.20
C PRO A 447 7.93 14.11 4.11
N LEU A 448 8.43 15.18 4.76
CA LEU A 448 9.53 15.07 5.72
C LEU A 448 9.15 14.28 6.97
N MET A 449 7.93 14.42 7.48
CA MET A 449 7.41 13.58 8.58
C MET A 449 7.41 12.10 8.18
N MET A 450 7.02 11.77 6.94
CA MET A 450 7.04 10.40 6.47
C MET A 450 8.47 9.90 6.26
N LEU A 451 9.34 10.69 5.66
CA LEU A 451 10.75 10.34 5.45
C LEU A 451 11.46 10.11 6.79
N SER A 452 11.27 10.98 7.78
CA SER A 452 11.86 10.80 9.11
C SER A 452 11.36 9.52 9.80
N PHE A 453 10.09 9.16 9.61
CA PHE A 453 9.53 7.93 10.16
C PHE A 453 10.11 6.69 9.47
N PHE A 454 10.19 6.69 8.14
CA PHE A 454 10.81 5.58 7.41
C PHE A 454 12.31 5.45 7.69
N SER A 455 13.00 6.58 7.87
CA SER A 455 14.41 6.58 8.28
C SER A 455 14.58 5.93 9.64
N LEU A 456 13.74 6.29 10.63
CA LEU A 456 13.75 5.67 11.96
C LEU A 456 13.49 4.14 11.87
N MET A 457 12.54 3.72 11.05
CA MET A 457 12.27 2.29 10.82
C MET A 457 13.48 1.59 10.21
N ASN A 458 14.16 2.22 9.25
CA ASN A 458 15.39 1.69 8.65
C ASN A 458 16.52 1.59 9.68
N ASP A 459 16.70 2.60 10.54
CA ASP A 459 17.70 2.57 11.62
C ASP A 459 17.44 1.41 12.58
N TRP A 460 16.19 1.17 12.97
CA TRP A 460 15.82 0.01 13.79
C TRP A 460 16.07 -1.31 13.07
N HIS A 461 15.67 -1.41 11.78
CA HIS A 461 15.86 -2.63 11.00
C HIS A 461 17.36 -2.97 10.85
N TYR A 462 18.15 -1.98 10.46
CA TYR A 462 19.59 -2.16 10.30
C TYR A 462 20.26 -2.58 11.61
N ARG A 463 19.96 -1.90 12.71
CA ARG A 463 20.63 -2.09 13.98
C ARG A 463 20.15 -3.31 14.75
N TYR A 464 18.83 -3.50 14.88
CA TYR A 464 18.27 -4.54 15.74
C TYR A 464 17.97 -5.86 14.99
N VAL A 465 17.88 -5.83 13.66
CA VAL A 465 17.55 -7.03 12.85
C VAL A 465 18.75 -7.52 12.05
N ILE A 466 19.48 -6.65 11.34
CA ILE A 466 20.59 -7.03 10.45
C ILE A 466 21.87 -7.23 11.25
N ILE A 467 22.30 -6.23 12.04
CA ILE A 467 23.50 -6.32 12.87
C ILE A 467 23.17 -7.09 14.14
N ARG A 468 22.93 -8.38 14.01
CA ARG A 468 22.81 -9.32 15.15
C ARG A 468 24.15 -9.77 15.71
N THR A 469 25.26 -9.17 15.29
CA THR A 469 26.59 -9.62 15.66
C THR A 469 26.88 -9.39 17.13
N TRP A 470 27.32 -10.42 17.78
CA TRP A 470 27.75 -10.53 19.17
C TRP A 470 28.87 -9.56 19.56
N ASP A 471 29.57 -8.98 18.56
CA ASP A 471 30.76 -8.16 18.76
C ASP A 471 30.50 -6.71 19.20
N THR A 472 29.27 -6.20 19.02
CA THR A 472 28.95 -4.82 19.40
C THR A 472 27.89 -4.77 20.48
N ARG A 473 28.33 -4.87 21.75
CA ARG A 473 27.44 -4.72 22.92
C ARG A 473 26.88 -3.31 22.99
N ILE A 474 25.58 -3.21 23.17
CA ILE A 474 24.89 -1.93 23.41
C ILE A 474 24.34 -1.92 24.81
N THR A 475 24.60 -0.85 25.53
CA THR A 475 23.98 -0.63 26.85
C THR A 475 22.48 -0.33 26.65
N PRO A 476 21.56 -1.11 27.24
CA PRO A 476 20.13 -0.87 27.13
C PRO A 476 19.77 0.54 27.58
N LEU A 477 18.89 1.21 26.84
CA LEU A 477 18.39 2.57 27.07
C LEU A 477 19.43 3.69 26.99
N ILE A 478 20.73 3.39 27.17
CA ILE A 478 21.83 4.38 27.15
C ILE A 478 22.68 4.12 25.88
N ASN A 479 22.09 4.33 24.74
CA ASN A 479 22.73 4.18 23.42
C ASN A 479 22.22 5.24 22.46
N ILE A 480 22.98 5.46 21.37
CA ILE A 480 22.64 6.48 20.37
C ILE A 480 21.32 6.16 19.64
N HIS A 481 20.97 4.89 19.43
CA HIS A 481 19.77 4.47 18.73
C HIS A 481 18.51 4.73 19.54
N PHE A 482 18.55 4.44 20.84
CA PHE A 482 17.47 4.79 21.77
C PHE A 482 17.34 6.30 21.93
N LEU A 483 18.47 7.04 22.03
CA LEU A 483 18.46 8.51 22.10
C LEU A 483 17.81 9.10 20.84
N THR A 484 18.14 8.59 19.65
CA THR A 484 17.50 9.01 18.39
C THR A 484 16.00 8.79 18.43
N SER A 485 15.57 7.60 18.86
CA SER A 485 14.16 7.26 19.01
C SER A 485 13.45 8.19 20.01
N LEU A 486 14.10 8.50 21.12
CA LEU A 486 13.57 9.41 22.15
C LEU A 486 13.40 10.86 21.61
N LEU A 487 14.41 11.38 20.91
CA LEU A 487 14.35 12.72 20.30
C LEU A 487 13.28 12.78 19.21
N PHE A 488 13.13 11.73 18.42
CA PHE A 488 12.03 11.60 17.45
C PHE A 488 10.66 11.62 18.13
N VAL A 489 10.49 10.89 19.22
CA VAL A 489 9.27 10.88 20.03
C VAL A 489 8.96 12.28 20.59
N ILE A 490 9.97 13.02 21.05
CA ILE A 490 9.82 14.38 21.52
C ILE A 490 9.36 15.30 20.37
N ALA A 491 9.98 15.21 19.20
CA ALA A 491 9.63 16.00 18.02
C ALA A 491 8.17 15.74 17.58
N PHE A 492 7.76 14.47 17.46
CA PHE A 492 6.38 14.11 17.10
C PHE A 492 5.36 14.38 18.20
N GLY A 493 5.77 14.34 19.46
CA GLY A 493 4.98 14.82 20.59
C GLY A 493 4.65 16.31 20.48
N PHE A 494 5.66 17.12 20.12
CA PHE A 494 5.49 18.55 19.86
C PHE A 494 4.59 18.81 18.63
N LEU A 495 4.79 18.08 17.53
CA LEU A 495 3.91 18.12 16.35
C LEU A 495 2.45 17.81 16.71
N THR A 496 2.22 16.77 17.51
CA THR A 496 0.88 16.38 17.98
C THR A 496 0.23 17.52 18.79
N LYS A 497 1.00 18.16 19.67
CA LYS A 497 0.53 19.29 20.48
C LYS A 497 0.17 20.50 19.62
N ILE A 498 1.03 20.89 18.68
CA ILE A 498 0.76 22.02 17.76
C ILE A 498 -0.49 21.73 16.91
N ASN A 499 -0.59 20.51 16.37
CA ASN A 499 -1.73 20.12 15.55
C ASN A 499 -3.05 20.22 16.35
N ALA A 500 -3.06 19.77 17.60
CA ALA A 500 -4.24 19.84 18.47
C ALA A 500 -4.66 21.29 18.80
N VAL A 501 -3.72 22.18 19.11
CA VAL A 501 -4.00 23.59 19.44
C VAL A 501 -4.54 24.36 18.23
N THR A 502 -3.94 24.18 17.06
CA THR A 502 -4.35 24.92 15.85
C THR A 502 -5.65 24.42 15.22
N MET A 503 -6.03 23.17 15.47
CA MET A 503 -7.34 22.64 15.02
C MET A 503 -8.53 23.33 15.71
N SER A 504 -8.35 23.86 16.91
CA SER A 504 -9.39 24.57 17.65
C SER A 504 -9.67 25.98 17.10
N ALA A 505 -8.80 26.53 16.25
CA ALA A 505 -8.80 27.93 15.84
C ALA A 505 -9.30 28.21 14.41
N THR A 506 -9.56 27.20 13.56
CA THR A 506 -9.91 27.40 12.14
C THR A 506 -11.35 27.02 11.78
N PRO A 507 -12.09 27.86 11.00
CA PRO A 507 -13.44 27.54 10.56
C PRO A 507 -13.49 26.45 9.46
N PHE A 508 -14.58 25.78 9.43
CA PHE A 508 -14.96 24.41 9.11
C PHE A 508 -15.29 24.06 7.65
N SER A 509 -14.79 24.60 6.55
CA SER A 509 -15.42 24.16 5.29
C SER A 509 -14.63 23.46 4.19
N ALA A 510 -13.36 23.72 3.96
CA ALA A 510 -12.69 23.17 2.77
C ALA A 510 -11.57 22.13 3.01
N GLN A 511 -11.27 21.78 4.27
CA GLN A 511 -10.08 21.00 4.62
C GLN A 511 -10.36 19.71 5.40
N LYS A 512 -11.60 19.21 5.39
CA LYS A 512 -12.06 18.09 6.24
C LYS A 512 -11.19 16.83 6.17
N LEU A 513 -10.81 16.38 4.96
CA LEU A 513 -10.07 15.13 4.78
C LEU A 513 -8.61 15.25 5.27
N ARG A 514 -7.92 16.32 4.87
CA ARG A 514 -6.52 16.57 5.26
C ARG A 514 -6.37 16.71 6.77
N HIS A 515 -7.24 17.48 7.42
CA HIS A 515 -7.23 17.63 8.88
C HIS A 515 -7.51 16.30 9.60
N LYS A 516 -8.41 15.47 9.07
CA LYS A 516 -8.68 14.14 9.61
C LYS A 516 -7.45 13.22 9.50
N ILE A 517 -6.77 13.25 8.36
CA ILE A 517 -5.55 12.45 8.15
C ILE A 517 -4.45 12.86 9.13
N LEU A 518 -4.20 14.15 9.29
CA LEU A 518 -3.15 14.65 10.20
C LEU A 518 -3.49 14.43 11.67
N SER A 519 -4.76 14.56 12.05
CA SER A 519 -5.20 14.35 13.45
C SER A 519 -5.08 12.89 13.90
N ILE A 520 -5.04 11.95 12.96
CA ILE A 520 -4.85 10.53 13.24
C ILE A 520 -3.39 10.12 12.96
N GLY A 521 -2.82 10.56 11.84
CA GLY A 521 -1.51 10.12 11.37
C GLY A 521 -0.36 10.52 12.28
N ILE A 522 -0.28 11.80 12.69
CA ILE A 522 0.81 12.28 13.56
C ILE A 522 0.81 11.57 14.92
N PRO A 523 -0.32 11.47 15.65
CA PRO A 523 -0.37 10.68 16.88
C PRO A 523 -0.11 9.18 16.68
N ALA A 524 -0.53 8.61 15.56
CA ALA A 524 -0.28 7.19 15.26
C ALA A 524 1.22 6.92 15.09
N ILE A 525 1.94 7.74 14.33
CA ILE A 525 3.40 7.65 14.19
C ILE A 525 4.08 7.79 15.56
N LEU A 526 3.66 8.76 16.38
CA LEU A 526 4.17 8.95 17.73
C LEU A 526 4.01 7.67 18.58
N LEU A 527 2.84 7.07 18.56
CA LEU A 527 2.55 5.88 19.37
C LEU A 527 3.33 4.65 18.89
N ILE A 528 3.45 4.47 17.56
CA ILE A 528 4.28 3.41 16.98
C ILE A 528 5.74 3.63 17.37
N ALA A 529 6.23 4.87 17.31
CA ALA A 529 7.60 5.19 17.69
C ALA A 529 7.87 4.88 19.17
N ILE A 530 6.97 5.27 20.09
CA ILE A 530 7.09 4.94 21.51
C ILE A 530 7.08 3.42 21.72
N TYR A 531 6.16 2.71 21.09
CA TYR A 531 6.06 1.27 21.24
C TYR A 531 7.32 0.54 20.73
N CYS A 532 7.74 0.82 19.50
CA CYS A 532 8.86 0.16 18.87
C CYS A 532 10.20 0.47 19.55
N SER A 533 10.39 1.71 20.07
CA SER A 533 11.62 2.08 20.76
C SER A 533 11.94 1.17 21.94
N PHE A 534 10.97 0.92 22.81
CA PHE A 534 11.17 0.00 23.94
C PHE A 534 11.10 -1.46 23.55
N PHE A 535 10.27 -1.81 22.55
CA PHE A 535 10.17 -3.19 22.06
C PHE A 535 11.51 -3.70 21.54
N PHE A 536 12.20 -2.93 20.72
CA PHE A 536 13.50 -3.31 20.17
C PHE A 536 14.62 -3.32 21.20
N GLU A 537 14.57 -2.44 22.19
CA GLU A 537 15.53 -2.48 23.32
C GLU A 537 15.37 -3.75 24.14
N ILE A 538 14.15 -4.15 24.46
CA ILE A 538 13.88 -5.40 25.20
C ILE A 538 14.32 -6.60 24.36
N ASP A 539 13.96 -6.64 23.06
CA ASP A 539 14.36 -7.72 22.16
C ASP A 539 15.87 -7.86 22.08
N HIS A 540 16.56 -6.74 21.89
CA HIS A 540 18.02 -6.74 21.77
C HIS A 540 18.73 -7.11 23.06
N TYR A 541 18.26 -6.62 24.23
CA TYR A 541 18.80 -7.01 25.51
C TYR A 541 18.80 -8.51 25.72
N PHE A 542 17.66 -9.17 25.49
CA PHE A 542 17.59 -10.61 25.65
C PHE A 542 18.41 -11.37 24.59
N ASN A 543 18.53 -10.84 23.36
CA ASN A 543 19.42 -11.41 22.35
C ASN A 543 20.89 -11.34 22.79
N GLN A 544 21.34 -10.27 23.43
CA GLN A 544 22.69 -10.16 23.99
C GLN A 544 22.90 -11.16 25.12
N VAL A 545 21.96 -11.21 26.08
CA VAL A 545 22.03 -12.18 27.20
C VAL A 545 22.03 -13.62 26.70
N TYR A 546 21.28 -13.92 25.65
CA TYR A 546 21.28 -15.25 25.02
C TYR A 546 22.65 -15.58 24.40
N GLY A 547 23.22 -14.60 23.68
CA GLY A 547 24.57 -14.78 23.15
C GLY A 547 25.67 -14.98 24.22
N ASP A 548 25.56 -14.24 25.30
CA ASP A 548 26.48 -14.36 26.44
C ASP A 548 26.36 -15.70 27.19
N SER A 549 25.25 -16.41 26.98
CA SER A 549 25.01 -17.72 27.63
C SER A 549 25.73 -18.88 26.96
N LEU A 550 26.52 -18.63 25.92
CA LEU A 550 27.27 -19.64 25.20
C LEU A 550 28.27 -20.35 26.14
N THR A 551 28.05 -21.61 26.37
CA THR A 551 28.98 -22.48 27.10
C THR A 551 29.54 -23.56 26.18
N MET A 552 30.86 -23.75 26.21
CA MET A 552 31.52 -24.86 25.49
C MET A 552 31.56 -26.11 26.35
N ARG A 553 30.85 -27.15 25.93
CA ARG A 553 30.90 -28.46 26.55
C ARG A 553 32.00 -29.27 25.87
N THR A 554 33.06 -29.58 26.60
CA THR A 554 34.07 -30.54 26.16
C THR A 554 33.46 -31.93 26.12
N ALA A 555 33.33 -32.49 24.92
CA ALA A 555 32.85 -33.84 24.76
C ALA A 555 33.85 -34.81 25.45
N THR A 556 33.32 -35.77 26.21
CA THR A 556 34.11 -36.80 26.92
C THR A 556 34.95 -37.68 25.98
N SER A 557 34.79 -37.57 24.66
CA SER A 557 35.50 -38.28 23.59
C SER A 557 36.53 -37.48 22.78
N GLY A 558 36.84 -36.25 23.17
CA GLY A 558 38.03 -35.50 22.69
C GLY A 558 38.00 -34.91 21.28
N GLN A 559 36.90 -34.93 20.55
CA GLN A 559 36.95 -34.58 19.13
C GLN A 559 35.97 -33.48 18.66
N TYR A 560 34.92 -33.09 19.42
CA TYR A 560 34.05 -31.94 19.06
C TYR A 560 33.59 -31.24 20.34
N SER A 561 33.78 -29.93 20.41
CA SER A 561 33.15 -29.07 21.43
C SER A 561 31.81 -28.59 20.90
N ASP A 562 30.71 -29.10 21.46
CA ASP A 562 29.39 -28.59 21.18
C ASP A 562 29.18 -27.28 21.94
N SER A 563 28.78 -26.24 21.20
CA SER A 563 28.39 -24.94 21.77
C SER A 563 26.90 -24.96 22.13
N ILE A 564 26.61 -24.83 23.42
CA ILE A 564 25.24 -24.85 23.94
C ILE A 564 24.85 -23.46 24.42
N TYR A 565 23.69 -22.97 23.94
CA TYR A 565 23.06 -21.74 24.41
C TYR A 565 21.97 -22.05 25.44
N ASN A 566 21.74 -21.10 26.37
CA ASN A 566 20.61 -21.24 27.30
C ASN A 566 19.31 -20.78 26.62
N HIS A 567 18.50 -21.71 26.12
CA HIS A 567 17.25 -21.47 25.46
C HIS A 567 16.17 -20.86 26.37
N ASP A 568 16.24 -21.04 27.70
CA ASP A 568 15.30 -20.39 28.64
C ASP A 568 15.27 -18.85 28.50
N ILE A 569 16.40 -18.26 28.11
CA ILE A 569 16.52 -16.82 27.90
C ILE A 569 15.59 -16.35 26.75
N MET A 570 15.43 -17.19 25.71
CA MET A 570 14.49 -16.88 24.63
C MET A 570 13.03 -16.96 25.08
N GLU A 571 12.72 -17.86 26.02
CA GLU A 571 11.37 -17.90 26.61
C GLU A 571 11.12 -16.68 27.50
N TYR A 572 12.09 -16.26 28.31
CA TYR A 572 12.02 -14.99 29.06
C TYR A 572 11.83 -13.79 28.14
N LYS A 573 12.51 -13.75 27.00
CA LYS A 573 12.35 -12.71 25.96
C LYS A 573 10.90 -12.64 25.47
N LYS A 574 10.33 -13.79 25.05
CA LYS A 574 8.93 -13.86 24.57
C LYS A 574 7.97 -13.32 25.63
N ILE A 575 8.13 -13.75 26.88
CA ILE A 575 7.31 -13.31 28.01
C ILE A 575 7.45 -11.79 28.23
N ALA A 576 8.67 -11.28 28.24
CA ALA A 576 8.93 -9.85 28.44
C ALA A 576 8.27 -8.99 27.35
N LEU A 577 8.39 -9.39 26.08
CA LEU A 577 7.77 -8.69 24.95
C LEU A 577 6.24 -8.75 24.99
N VAL A 578 5.65 -9.89 25.36
CA VAL A 578 4.20 -10.01 25.54
C VAL A 578 3.71 -9.16 26.70
N ASN A 579 4.40 -9.19 27.85
CA ASN A 579 4.07 -8.37 29.01
C ASN A 579 4.15 -6.87 28.69
N TYR A 580 5.22 -6.44 28.00
CA TYR A 580 5.36 -5.06 27.53
C TYR A 580 4.22 -4.66 26.60
N THR A 581 3.86 -5.51 25.62
CA THR A 581 2.76 -5.25 24.70
C THR A 581 1.42 -5.09 25.44
N MET A 582 1.12 -5.98 26.38
CA MET A 582 -0.09 -5.90 27.21
C MET A 582 -0.12 -4.63 28.06
N PHE A 583 1.01 -4.28 28.67
CA PHE A 583 1.16 -3.05 29.45
C PHE A 583 0.93 -1.81 28.59
N PHE A 584 1.55 -1.75 27.41
CA PHE A 584 1.41 -0.62 26.49
C PHE A 584 -0.05 -0.42 26.05
N ILE A 585 -0.74 -1.50 25.67
CA ILE A 585 -2.16 -1.45 25.27
C ILE A 585 -3.03 -1.01 26.45
N ALA A 586 -2.75 -1.50 27.66
CA ALA A 586 -3.49 -1.12 28.87
C ALA A 586 -3.30 0.37 29.17
N MET A 587 -2.08 0.91 29.04
CA MET A 587 -1.79 2.33 29.24
C MET A 587 -2.45 3.22 28.18
N MET A 588 -2.44 2.79 26.90
CA MET A 588 -3.17 3.44 25.82
C MET A 588 -4.67 3.51 26.10
N THR A 589 -5.22 2.39 26.57
CA THR A 589 -6.64 2.31 26.95
C THR A 589 -6.94 3.27 28.10
N LEU A 590 -6.09 3.32 29.13
CA LEU A 590 -6.21 4.23 30.25
C LEU A 590 -6.16 5.70 29.82
N LEU A 591 -5.26 6.03 28.90
CA LEU A 591 -5.13 7.38 28.31
C LEU A 591 -6.42 7.78 27.59
N ASN A 592 -6.99 6.87 26.81
CA ASN A 592 -8.26 7.11 26.13
C ASN A 592 -9.42 7.34 27.11
N ILE A 593 -9.53 6.53 28.15
CA ILE A 593 -10.59 6.65 29.18
C ILE A 593 -10.47 7.99 29.92
N LYS A 594 -9.22 8.39 30.30
CA LYS A 594 -9.02 9.57 31.15
C LYS A 594 -8.95 10.88 30.37
N ARG A 595 -8.37 10.88 29.16
CA ARG A 595 -8.02 12.12 28.44
C ARG A 595 -8.72 12.28 27.10
N LEU A 596 -8.61 11.27 26.21
CA LEU A 596 -9.05 11.41 24.83
C LEU A 596 -10.56 11.24 24.64
N ARG A 597 -11.17 10.30 25.36
CA ARG A 597 -12.60 9.94 25.30
C ARG A 597 -13.11 9.76 23.85
N ASN A 598 -12.27 9.21 22.99
CA ASN A 598 -12.53 9.07 21.57
C ASN A 598 -13.02 7.66 21.25
N ARG A 599 -14.17 7.58 20.55
CA ARG A 599 -14.79 6.31 20.15
C ARG A 599 -13.88 5.46 19.25
N TYR A 600 -13.25 6.05 18.25
CA TYR A 600 -12.39 5.33 17.32
C TYR A 600 -11.14 4.76 18.01
N VAL A 601 -10.54 5.54 18.89
CA VAL A 601 -9.41 5.08 19.72
C VAL A 601 -9.86 3.99 20.67
N GLY A 602 -11.07 4.10 21.25
CA GLY A 602 -11.67 3.08 22.10
C GLY A 602 -11.87 1.75 21.39
N THR A 603 -12.36 1.78 20.14
CA THR A 603 -12.52 0.57 19.31
C THR A 603 -11.17 -0.01 18.91
N LEU A 604 -10.21 0.82 18.53
CA LEU A 604 -8.84 0.38 18.23
C LEU A 604 -8.19 -0.31 19.43
N ASN A 605 -8.26 0.30 20.62
CA ASN A 605 -7.74 -0.28 21.86
C ASN A 605 -8.44 -1.61 22.22
N PHE A 606 -9.72 -1.74 21.89
CA PHE A 606 -10.42 -3.01 22.06
C PHE A 606 -9.83 -4.09 21.15
N VAL A 607 -9.64 -3.80 19.85
CA VAL A 607 -9.06 -4.75 18.89
C VAL A 607 -7.63 -5.12 19.30
N LEU A 608 -6.79 -4.13 19.59
CA LEU A 608 -5.43 -4.37 20.08
C LEU A 608 -5.42 -5.18 21.39
N GLY A 609 -6.37 -4.89 22.29
CA GLY A 609 -6.54 -5.65 23.54
C GLY A 609 -6.96 -7.11 23.32
N VAL A 610 -7.73 -7.41 22.28
CA VAL A 610 -8.02 -8.81 21.88
C VAL A 610 -6.75 -9.47 21.35
N VAL A 611 -6.01 -8.80 20.48
CA VAL A 611 -4.72 -9.31 19.96
C VAL A 611 -3.72 -9.55 21.09
N GLY A 612 -3.55 -8.61 22.03
CA GLY A 612 -2.66 -8.77 23.17
C GLY A 612 -3.03 -9.96 24.07
N LYS A 613 -4.35 -10.19 24.29
CA LYS A 613 -4.82 -11.37 25.00
C LYS A 613 -4.55 -12.67 24.25
N LEU A 614 -4.75 -12.69 22.93
CA LEU A 614 -4.44 -13.86 22.10
C LEU A 614 -2.95 -14.18 22.14
N LEU A 615 -2.08 -13.16 22.01
CA LEU A 615 -0.63 -13.35 22.13
C LEU A 615 -0.22 -13.94 23.47
N PHE A 616 -0.84 -13.47 24.59
CA PHE A 616 -0.59 -14.03 25.90
C PHE A 616 -1.08 -15.46 26.01
N LEU A 617 -2.33 -15.76 25.60
CA LEU A 617 -2.94 -17.09 25.72
C LEU A 617 -2.23 -18.13 24.85
N THR A 618 -1.61 -17.74 23.74
CA THR A 618 -0.84 -18.64 22.86
C THR A 618 0.64 -18.61 23.21
N ALA A 619 1.39 -17.61 22.70
CA ALA A 619 2.82 -17.51 22.83
C ALA A 619 3.28 -17.30 24.30
N GLY A 620 2.56 -16.48 25.08
CA GLY A 620 2.90 -16.19 26.47
C GLY A 620 2.76 -17.42 27.38
N LEU A 621 1.61 -18.09 27.35
CA LEU A 621 1.38 -19.29 28.18
C LEU A 621 2.26 -20.46 27.72
N TYR A 622 2.55 -20.58 26.41
CA TYR A 622 3.51 -21.56 25.91
C TYR A 622 4.91 -21.33 26.50
N ALA A 623 5.44 -20.12 26.38
CA ALA A 623 6.76 -19.78 26.91
C ALA A 623 6.87 -19.98 28.43
N ILE A 624 5.80 -19.64 29.18
CA ILE A 624 5.71 -19.88 30.62
C ILE A 624 5.66 -21.37 30.92
N SER A 625 5.05 -22.20 30.06
CA SER A 625 5.05 -23.66 30.26
C SER A 625 6.39 -24.28 30.00
N GLU A 626 7.13 -23.85 28.98
CA GLU A 626 8.52 -24.27 28.73
C GLU A 626 9.41 -23.96 29.93
N LEU A 627 9.30 -22.76 30.51
CA LEU A 627 10.05 -22.43 31.73
C LEU A 627 9.70 -23.31 32.94
N ARG A 628 8.42 -23.71 33.08
CA ARG A 628 8.04 -24.68 34.11
C ARG A 628 8.69 -26.05 33.86
N GLU A 629 8.74 -26.54 32.61
CA GLU A 629 9.36 -27.79 32.24
C GLU A 629 10.87 -27.75 32.51
N SER A 630 11.53 -26.59 32.23
CA SER A 630 12.93 -26.37 32.62
C SER A 630 13.12 -26.40 34.13
N TYR A 631 12.17 -25.83 34.93
CA TYR A 631 12.23 -25.92 36.40
C TYR A 631 12.09 -27.35 36.91
N LEU A 632 11.22 -28.18 36.29
CA LEU A 632 11.01 -29.57 36.65
C LEU A 632 12.07 -30.52 36.09
N GLY A 633 13.00 -30.02 35.25
CA GLY A 633 14.03 -30.86 34.63
C GLY A 633 13.50 -31.83 33.58
N GLN A 634 12.34 -31.49 32.95
CA GLN A 634 11.67 -32.34 31.95
C GLN A 634 12.09 -32.03 30.50
N ASN A 635 12.71 -30.86 30.27
CA ASN A 635 13.21 -30.46 28.96
C ASN A 635 14.53 -31.17 28.62
N GLY A 636 14.79 -31.29 27.30
CA GLY A 636 16.02 -31.92 26.80
C GLY A 636 17.30 -31.16 27.17
N GLU A 637 18.47 -31.72 26.81
CA GLU A 637 19.81 -31.22 27.17
C GLU A 637 20.13 -29.77 26.69
N LEU A 638 19.29 -29.20 25.81
CA LEU A 638 19.41 -27.82 25.30
C LEU A 638 18.96 -26.75 26.30
N TYR A 639 18.26 -27.14 27.35
CA TYR A 639 17.70 -26.21 28.36
C TYR A 639 18.55 -26.28 29.64
N HIS A 640 18.69 -25.15 30.30
CA HIS A 640 19.45 -25.06 31.53
C HIS A 640 18.57 -25.46 32.72
N HIS A 641 18.70 -26.66 33.20
CA HIS A 641 17.95 -27.14 34.39
C HIS A 641 18.40 -26.38 35.63
N SER A 642 17.61 -25.42 36.01
CA SER A 642 17.84 -24.58 37.19
C SER A 642 16.62 -24.66 38.11
N GLY A 643 16.77 -25.24 39.30
CA GLY A 643 15.74 -25.21 40.34
C GLY A 643 15.40 -23.78 40.88
N ASN A 644 15.68 -22.73 40.09
CA ASN A 644 15.46 -21.37 40.50
C ASN A 644 13.94 -21.02 40.47
N ILE A 645 13.42 -20.64 41.62
CA ILE A 645 12.01 -20.27 41.81
C ILE A 645 11.53 -19.13 40.88
N PHE A 646 12.47 -18.37 40.30
CA PHE A 646 12.11 -17.28 39.34
C PHE A 646 11.43 -17.81 38.08
N TYR A 647 11.69 -19.05 37.66
CA TYR A 647 10.95 -19.71 36.56
C TYR A 647 9.45 -19.80 36.80
N ILE A 648 9.06 -19.92 38.08
CA ILE A 648 7.65 -19.94 38.48
C ILE A 648 7.09 -18.55 38.72
N ILE A 649 7.86 -17.65 39.35
CA ILE A 649 7.44 -16.28 39.68
C ILE A 649 7.07 -15.49 38.43
N VAL A 650 7.80 -15.64 37.33
CA VAL A 650 7.56 -14.90 36.07
C VAL A 650 6.13 -15.15 35.55
N ARG A 651 5.54 -16.30 35.83
CA ARG A 651 4.15 -16.61 35.49
C ARG A 651 3.20 -15.63 36.14
N TYR A 652 3.32 -15.43 37.46
CA TYR A 652 2.44 -14.53 38.22
C TYR A 652 2.67 -13.06 37.88
N ILE A 653 3.89 -12.68 37.54
CA ILE A 653 4.18 -11.36 36.96
C ILE A 653 3.38 -11.16 35.67
N SER A 654 3.35 -12.14 34.79
CA SER A 654 2.60 -12.05 33.53
C SER A 654 1.07 -12.04 33.76
N LEU A 655 0.58 -12.75 34.76
CA LEU A 655 -0.84 -12.69 35.14
C LEU A 655 -1.28 -11.32 35.65
N VAL A 656 -0.37 -10.55 36.26
CA VAL A 656 -0.64 -9.14 36.64
C VAL A 656 -0.87 -8.29 35.39
N PHE A 657 -0.03 -8.44 34.35
CA PHE A 657 -0.16 -7.67 33.12
C PHE A 657 -1.44 -8.02 32.33
N VAL A 658 -1.79 -9.30 32.23
CA VAL A 658 -3.04 -9.67 31.57
C VAL A 658 -4.25 -9.23 32.40
N GLY A 659 -4.19 -9.30 33.74
CA GLY A 659 -5.22 -8.78 34.62
C GLY A 659 -5.43 -7.27 34.45
N LEU A 660 -4.34 -6.52 34.33
CA LEU A 660 -4.38 -5.09 34.02
C LEU A 660 -5.06 -4.82 32.66
N LEU A 661 -4.68 -5.58 31.63
CA LEU A 661 -5.26 -5.46 30.28
C LEU A 661 -6.78 -5.80 30.29
N LEU A 662 -7.19 -6.83 31.04
CA LEU A 662 -8.59 -7.20 31.21
C LEU A 662 -9.36 -6.10 31.93
N ALA A 663 -8.81 -5.54 33.02
CA ALA A 663 -9.43 -4.48 33.80
C ALA A 663 -9.61 -3.19 32.99
N MET A 664 -8.58 -2.80 32.21
CA MET A 664 -8.66 -1.62 31.34
C MET A 664 -9.62 -1.85 30.19
N GLY A 665 -9.63 -3.03 29.58
CA GLY A 665 -10.59 -3.40 28.54
C GLY A 665 -12.05 -3.38 29.06
N TYR A 666 -12.28 -3.89 30.26
CA TYR A 666 -13.58 -3.81 30.93
C TYR A 666 -14.05 -2.36 31.11
N LYS A 667 -13.18 -1.51 31.66
CA LYS A 667 -13.49 -0.09 31.84
C LYS A 667 -13.77 0.62 30.50
N ASN A 668 -12.99 0.30 29.43
CA ASN A 668 -13.19 0.88 28.10
C ASN A 668 -14.53 0.47 27.47
N SER A 669 -14.92 -0.82 27.61
CA SER A 669 -16.18 -1.32 27.05
C SER A 669 -17.42 -0.74 27.74
N ARG A 670 -17.30 -0.20 28.97
CA ARG A 670 -18.38 0.40 29.76
C ARG A 670 -18.46 1.92 29.62
N GLN A 671 -17.61 2.56 28.83
CA GLN A 671 -17.66 3.99 28.58
C GLN A 671 -18.90 4.37 27.74
N GLU A 672 -19.38 5.59 27.88
CA GLU A 672 -20.53 6.11 27.13
C GLU A 672 -20.32 6.11 25.62
N TYR A 673 -19.08 6.33 25.17
CA TYR A 673 -18.73 6.32 23.75
C TYR A 673 -18.61 4.90 23.15
N SER A 674 -18.75 3.83 23.97
CA SER A 674 -18.59 2.43 23.52
C SER A 674 -19.93 1.84 23.10
N ASP A 675 -19.94 1.14 21.96
CA ASP A 675 -21.13 0.47 21.43
C ASP A 675 -21.62 -0.68 22.31
N LYS A 676 -22.93 -0.90 22.31
CA LYS A 676 -23.54 -2.06 23.00
C LYS A 676 -22.96 -3.40 22.51
N VAL A 677 -22.72 -3.51 21.19
CA VAL A 677 -22.14 -4.71 20.58
C VAL A 677 -20.73 -4.96 21.13
N LEU A 678 -19.89 -3.92 21.20
CA LEU A 678 -18.53 -4.03 21.72
C LEU A 678 -18.49 -4.52 23.17
N ARG A 679 -19.47 -4.12 23.96
CA ARG A 679 -19.64 -4.55 25.35
C ARG A 679 -19.94 -6.06 25.46
N VAL A 680 -20.84 -6.55 24.62
CA VAL A 680 -21.19 -7.98 24.61
C VAL A 680 -19.99 -8.82 24.12
N VAL A 681 -19.32 -8.39 23.05
CA VAL A 681 -18.12 -9.08 22.52
C VAL A 681 -17.01 -9.10 23.57
N PHE A 682 -16.83 -7.99 24.32
CA PHE A 682 -15.84 -7.96 25.40
C PHE A 682 -16.16 -8.96 26.50
N ASP A 683 -17.42 -9.07 26.92
CA ASP A 683 -17.83 -10.01 27.97
C ASP A 683 -17.52 -11.47 27.55
N PHE A 684 -17.75 -11.83 26.29
CA PHE A 684 -17.34 -13.15 25.77
C PHE A 684 -15.82 -13.33 25.78
N VAL A 685 -15.06 -12.37 25.27
CA VAL A 685 -13.57 -12.41 25.25
C VAL A 685 -13.01 -12.49 26.68
N LEU A 686 -13.61 -11.78 27.63
CA LEU A 686 -13.23 -11.82 29.03
C LEU A 686 -13.39 -13.23 29.61
N HIS A 687 -14.57 -13.83 29.45
CA HIS A 687 -14.86 -15.14 30.03
C HIS A 687 -14.01 -16.26 29.38
N ILE A 688 -13.78 -16.19 28.07
CA ILE A 688 -12.87 -17.10 27.35
C ILE A 688 -11.44 -16.96 27.89
N ALA A 689 -10.93 -15.75 28.03
CA ALA A 689 -9.58 -15.52 28.53
C ALA A 689 -9.41 -16.01 29.98
N VAL A 690 -10.39 -15.69 30.85
CA VAL A 690 -10.36 -16.13 32.26
C VAL A 690 -10.42 -17.64 32.35
N LEU A 691 -11.30 -18.29 31.60
CA LEU A 691 -11.41 -19.77 31.59
C LEU A 691 -10.09 -20.40 31.14
N TRP A 692 -9.49 -19.87 30.09
CA TRP A 692 -8.21 -20.39 29.57
C TRP A 692 -7.08 -20.23 30.58
N ILE A 693 -6.98 -19.06 31.25
CA ILE A 693 -5.96 -18.79 32.26
C ILE A 693 -6.13 -19.74 33.46
N ILE A 694 -7.35 -19.89 33.98
CA ILE A 694 -7.62 -20.77 35.12
C ILE A 694 -7.35 -22.24 34.76
N SER A 695 -7.66 -22.65 33.53
CA SER A 695 -7.34 -23.98 33.02
C SER A 695 -5.82 -24.20 32.94
N SER A 696 -5.07 -23.20 32.47
CA SER A 696 -3.61 -23.22 32.46
C SER A 696 -3.01 -23.27 33.87
N GLU A 697 -3.62 -22.55 34.83
CA GLU A 697 -3.19 -22.62 36.24
C GLU A 697 -3.41 -24.00 36.85
N LEU A 698 -4.55 -24.61 36.56
CA LEU A 698 -4.83 -25.97 37.04
C LEU A 698 -3.77 -26.94 36.51
N ILE A 699 -3.47 -26.94 35.22
CA ILE A 699 -2.45 -27.78 34.60
C ILE A 699 -1.08 -27.52 35.25
N HIS A 700 -0.72 -26.24 35.43
CA HIS A 700 0.54 -25.82 36.01
C HIS A 700 0.76 -26.44 37.40
N TRP A 701 -0.23 -26.36 38.30
CA TRP A 701 -0.10 -26.91 39.65
C TRP A 701 -0.15 -28.44 39.70
N MET A 702 -0.94 -29.05 38.81
CA MET A 702 -0.98 -30.51 38.72
C MET A 702 0.34 -31.10 38.23
N ASP A 703 1.03 -30.42 37.29
CA ASP A 703 2.35 -30.83 36.82
C ASP A 703 3.41 -30.69 37.92
N ILE A 704 3.39 -29.59 38.69
CA ILE A 704 4.29 -29.39 39.83
C ILE A 704 4.09 -30.49 40.92
N LEU A 705 2.83 -30.92 41.13
CA LEU A 705 2.46 -31.94 42.10
C LEU A 705 2.63 -33.38 41.54
N SER A 706 3.18 -33.52 40.33
CA SER A 706 3.47 -34.80 39.65
C SER A 706 2.24 -35.71 39.46
N SER A 707 1.03 -35.12 39.29
CA SER A 707 -0.24 -35.85 39.13
C SER A 707 -0.70 -35.90 37.66
N MET A 708 0.11 -36.52 36.81
CA MET A 708 -0.03 -36.46 35.33
C MET A 708 -1.35 -37.01 34.75
N GLU A 709 -2.04 -37.96 35.43
CA GLU A 709 -3.26 -38.56 34.85
C GLU A 709 -4.55 -37.82 35.21
N SER A 710 -4.52 -37.02 36.28
CA SER A 710 -5.75 -36.38 36.82
C SER A 710 -6.12 -35.06 36.18
N TYR A 711 -5.26 -34.43 35.38
CA TYR A 711 -5.57 -33.09 34.83
C TYR A 711 -6.76 -33.08 33.86
N LYS A 712 -6.99 -34.14 33.10
CA LYS A 712 -8.07 -34.26 32.14
C LYS A 712 -9.44 -34.13 32.86
N LEU A 713 -9.61 -34.87 33.94
CA LEU A 713 -10.81 -34.79 34.76
C LEU A 713 -10.93 -33.45 35.52
N GLY A 714 -9.81 -32.97 36.07
CA GLY A 714 -9.74 -31.70 36.76
C GLY A 714 -10.24 -30.54 35.88
N LEU A 715 -9.85 -30.52 34.58
CA LEU A 715 -10.33 -29.52 33.62
C LEU A 715 -11.87 -29.58 33.44
N SER A 716 -12.44 -30.76 33.32
CA SER A 716 -13.89 -30.88 33.11
C SER A 716 -14.68 -30.44 34.35
N ILE A 717 -14.19 -30.73 35.55
CA ILE A 717 -14.77 -30.22 36.81
C ILE A 717 -14.66 -28.70 36.88
N LEU A 718 -13.50 -28.14 36.56
CA LEU A 718 -13.25 -26.70 36.54
C LEU A 718 -14.19 -25.98 35.58
N TRP A 719 -14.33 -26.47 34.34
CA TRP A 719 -15.23 -25.88 33.34
C TRP A 719 -16.70 -25.96 33.77
N GLY A 720 -17.09 -27.06 34.42
CA GLY A 720 -18.41 -27.20 34.99
C GLY A 720 -18.71 -26.18 36.10
N ILE A 721 -17.80 -26.01 37.07
CA ILE A 721 -17.89 -25.00 38.12
C ILE A 721 -17.89 -23.58 37.55
N TYR A 722 -17.05 -23.31 36.56
CA TYR A 722 -16.97 -22.01 35.91
C TYR A 722 -18.27 -21.69 35.15
N SER A 723 -18.85 -22.66 34.44
CA SER A 723 -20.14 -22.47 33.75
C SER A 723 -21.28 -22.19 34.73
N LEU A 724 -21.32 -22.88 35.87
CA LEU A 724 -22.27 -22.57 36.93
C LEU A 724 -22.09 -21.13 37.45
N SER A 725 -20.84 -20.74 37.70
CA SER A 725 -20.53 -19.38 38.16
C SER A 725 -20.98 -18.33 37.15
N MET A 726 -20.79 -18.58 35.83
CA MET A 726 -21.28 -17.71 34.76
C MET A 726 -22.83 -17.63 34.71
N ILE A 727 -23.53 -18.73 34.96
CA ILE A 727 -25.01 -18.72 35.06
C ILE A 727 -25.46 -17.82 36.19
N VAL A 728 -24.89 -17.99 37.39
CA VAL A 728 -25.18 -17.17 38.58
C VAL A 728 -24.91 -15.69 38.29
N LEU A 729 -23.76 -15.37 37.73
CA LEU A 729 -23.40 -14.00 37.33
C LEU A 729 -24.34 -13.44 36.28
N GLY A 730 -24.74 -14.23 35.27
CA GLY A 730 -25.68 -13.85 34.22
C GLY A 730 -27.10 -13.58 34.75
N ILE A 731 -27.52 -14.31 35.79
CA ILE A 731 -28.79 -14.07 36.49
C ILE A 731 -28.68 -12.81 37.34
N ALA A 732 -27.63 -12.70 38.18
CA ALA A 732 -27.42 -11.56 39.08
C ALA A 732 -27.30 -10.21 38.34
N LYS A 733 -26.62 -10.20 37.18
CA LYS A 733 -26.41 -9.00 36.34
C LYS A 733 -27.48 -8.83 35.27
N LYS A 734 -28.50 -9.68 35.19
CA LYS A 734 -29.56 -9.68 34.16
C LYS A 734 -29.02 -9.67 32.73
N GLN A 735 -27.91 -10.41 32.46
CA GLN A 735 -27.25 -10.43 31.17
C GLN A 735 -27.51 -11.73 30.40
N LYS A 736 -28.44 -11.69 29.43
CA LYS A 736 -28.85 -12.85 28.63
C LYS A 736 -27.68 -13.54 27.90
N HIS A 737 -26.75 -12.75 27.33
CA HIS A 737 -25.61 -13.28 26.57
C HIS A 737 -24.67 -14.11 27.44
N ILE A 738 -24.44 -13.74 28.70
CA ILE A 738 -23.61 -14.53 29.64
C ILE A 738 -24.28 -15.86 29.99
N ARG A 739 -25.61 -15.87 30.21
CA ARG A 739 -26.35 -17.11 30.48
C ARG A 739 -26.29 -18.08 29.30
N ILE A 740 -26.43 -17.56 28.04
CA ILE A 740 -26.30 -18.39 26.84
C ILE A 740 -24.88 -18.93 26.70
N GLY A 741 -23.87 -18.09 26.88
CA GLY A 741 -22.46 -18.49 26.81
C GLY A 741 -22.13 -19.58 27.87
N ALA A 742 -22.67 -19.46 29.08
CA ALA A 742 -22.49 -20.45 30.13
C ALA A 742 -23.13 -21.80 29.78
N MET A 743 -24.34 -21.79 29.18
CA MET A 743 -25.01 -23.02 28.74
C MET A 743 -24.23 -23.72 27.61
N VAL A 744 -23.71 -22.94 26.66
CA VAL A 744 -22.85 -23.48 25.57
C VAL A 744 -21.56 -24.08 26.13
N LEU A 745 -20.90 -23.40 27.07
CA LEU A 745 -19.72 -23.92 27.73
C LEU A 745 -20.02 -25.21 28.48
N PHE A 746 -21.14 -25.26 29.22
CA PHE A 746 -21.53 -26.44 29.95
C PHE A 746 -21.83 -27.60 29.01
N ALA A 747 -22.55 -27.38 27.92
CA ALA A 747 -22.80 -28.40 26.90
C ALA A 747 -21.47 -28.91 26.28
N GLY A 748 -20.54 -28.04 25.98
CA GLY A 748 -19.20 -28.40 25.51
C GLY A 748 -18.40 -29.24 26.54
N THR A 749 -18.54 -28.88 27.83
CA THR A 749 -17.94 -29.64 28.94
C THR A 749 -18.52 -31.05 29.05
N LEU A 750 -19.84 -31.21 28.88
CA LEU A 750 -20.50 -32.48 28.83
C LEU A 750 -20.00 -33.34 27.66
N VAL A 751 -19.95 -32.75 26.44
CA VAL A 751 -19.48 -33.47 25.25
C VAL A 751 -18.04 -33.95 25.47
N LYS A 752 -17.15 -33.07 25.97
CA LYS A 752 -15.76 -33.42 26.29
C LYS A 752 -15.70 -34.58 27.30
N LEU A 753 -16.45 -34.49 28.36
CA LEU A 753 -16.47 -35.48 29.43
C LEU A 753 -16.93 -36.84 28.89
N PHE A 754 -18.06 -36.88 28.13
CA PHE A 754 -18.60 -38.11 27.59
C PHE A 754 -17.75 -38.76 26.50
N ILE A 755 -17.13 -37.98 25.61
CA ILE A 755 -16.39 -38.51 24.46
C ILE A 755 -14.93 -38.82 24.87
N TYR A 756 -14.30 -37.92 25.64
CA TYR A 756 -12.85 -37.97 25.87
C TYR A 756 -12.46 -38.50 27.27
N ASP A 757 -13.07 -37.96 28.35
CA ASP A 757 -12.62 -38.23 29.72
C ASP A 757 -13.10 -39.62 30.23
N ILE A 758 -14.29 -40.02 29.83
CA ILE A 758 -14.86 -41.31 30.32
C ILE A 758 -14.11 -42.52 29.78
N ALA A 759 -13.56 -42.45 28.58
CA ALA A 759 -12.84 -43.59 27.97
C ALA A 759 -11.67 -44.09 28.82
N HIS A 760 -11.03 -43.22 29.59
CA HIS A 760 -9.78 -43.49 30.31
C HIS A 760 -9.91 -43.58 31.85
N LEU A 761 -11.14 -43.47 32.41
CA LEU A 761 -11.37 -43.44 33.86
C LEU A 761 -11.62 -44.83 34.42
N THR A 762 -11.22 -45.05 35.71
CA THR A 762 -11.65 -46.20 36.50
C THR A 762 -13.12 -46.09 36.84
N THR A 763 -13.77 -47.22 37.14
CA THR A 763 -15.21 -47.27 37.46
C THR A 763 -15.59 -46.35 38.63
N ILE A 764 -14.76 -46.25 39.67
CA ILE A 764 -14.99 -45.36 40.81
C ILE A 764 -14.95 -43.89 40.41
N ALA A 765 -13.93 -43.53 39.60
CA ALA A 765 -13.81 -42.18 39.12
C ALA A 765 -14.99 -41.77 38.17
N LYS A 766 -15.46 -42.69 37.32
CA LYS A 766 -16.71 -42.50 36.54
C LYS A 766 -17.91 -42.17 37.40
N THR A 767 -18.10 -42.96 38.49
CA THR A 767 -19.22 -42.76 39.41
C THR A 767 -19.19 -41.37 40.09
N ILE A 768 -18.02 -40.96 40.60
CA ILE A 768 -17.83 -39.66 41.24
C ILE A 768 -18.19 -38.52 40.28
N VAL A 769 -17.66 -38.62 39.04
CA VAL A 769 -17.92 -37.58 38.00
C VAL A 769 -19.39 -37.49 37.66
N PHE A 770 -20.10 -38.64 37.49
CA PHE A 770 -21.53 -38.62 37.17
C PHE A 770 -22.37 -38.05 38.32
N VAL A 771 -22.01 -38.38 39.56
CA VAL A 771 -22.72 -37.83 40.74
C VAL A 771 -22.49 -36.32 40.85
N CYS A 772 -21.26 -35.86 40.76
CA CYS A 772 -20.93 -34.43 40.78
C CYS A 772 -21.60 -33.66 39.66
N LEU A 773 -21.62 -34.18 38.44
CA LEU A 773 -22.28 -33.58 37.29
C LEU A 773 -23.80 -33.58 37.45
N GLY A 774 -24.39 -34.66 37.94
CA GLY A 774 -25.82 -34.73 38.21
C GLY A 774 -26.27 -33.69 39.24
N VAL A 775 -25.53 -33.53 40.34
CA VAL A 775 -25.76 -32.49 41.34
C VAL A 775 -25.63 -31.11 40.71
N LEU A 776 -24.62 -30.87 39.86
CA LEU A 776 -24.41 -29.59 39.21
C LEU A 776 -25.53 -29.24 38.22
N LEU A 777 -26.05 -30.22 37.46
CA LEU A 777 -27.21 -30.08 36.60
C LEU A 777 -28.48 -29.74 37.38
N LEU A 778 -28.68 -30.42 38.54
CA LEU A 778 -29.83 -30.14 39.41
C LEU A 778 -29.77 -28.71 39.98
N ILE A 779 -28.58 -28.25 40.38
CA ILE A 779 -28.35 -26.87 40.85
C ILE A 779 -28.67 -25.87 39.75
N ILE A 780 -28.15 -26.09 38.51
CA ILE A 780 -28.42 -25.24 37.35
C ILE A 780 -29.92 -25.18 37.06
N SER A 781 -30.58 -26.33 37.00
CA SER A 781 -32.02 -26.42 36.76
C SER A 781 -32.84 -25.71 37.86
N PHE A 782 -32.48 -25.90 39.13
CA PHE A 782 -33.10 -25.20 40.25
C PHE A 782 -32.93 -23.68 40.15
N LEU A 783 -31.74 -23.20 39.89
CA LEU A 783 -31.44 -21.77 39.71
C LEU A 783 -32.25 -21.18 38.54
N TYR A 784 -32.32 -21.90 37.45
CA TYR A 784 -33.08 -21.46 36.27
C TYR A 784 -34.56 -21.36 36.60
N ASN A 785 -35.16 -22.38 37.22
CA ASN A 785 -36.60 -22.40 37.63
C ASN A 785 -36.92 -21.36 38.71
N LYS A 786 -36.07 -21.21 39.74
CA LYS A 786 -36.26 -20.23 40.81
C LYS A 786 -36.26 -18.78 40.30
N TYR A 787 -35.46 -18.50 39.26
CA TYR A 787 -35.33 -17.14 38.73
C TYR A 787 -36.02 -16.95 37.37
N THR A 788 -36.91 -17.86 36.97
CA THR A 788 -37.68 -17.82 35.71
C THR A 788 -38.49 -16.52 35.58
N LEU A 789 -39.09 -16.03 36.66
CA LEU A 789 -39.86 -14.76 36.68
C LEU A 789 -38.94 -13.54 36.37
N LEU A 790 -37.73 -13.48 36.91
CA LEU A 790 -36.76 -12.42 36.61
C LEU A 790 -36.23 -12.50 35.20
N ILE A 791 -36.31 -13.66 34.55
CA ILE A 791 -35.91 -13.90 33.16
C ILE A 791 -37.06 -13.55 32.20
N SER A 792 -38.31 -13.73 32.60
CA SER A 792 -39.51 -13.44 31.79
C SER A 792 -39.84 -11.94 31.72
N ASP A 793 -39.59 -11.17 32.79
CA ASP A 793 -39.81 -9.71 32.80
C ASP A 793 -38.94 -8.94 31.83
N GLU A 794 -37.87 -9.56 31.35
CA GLU A 794 -36.99 -8.97 30.29
C GLU A 794 -37.66 -8.98 28.89
N LYS A 795 -38.66 -9.86 28.67
CA LYS A 795 -39.41 -9.91 27.41
C LYS A 795 -40.45 -8.81 27.28
N THR A 796 -41.05 -8.40 28.39
CA THR A 796 -42.11 -7.38 28.42
C THR A 796 -41.56 -5.95 28.30
N SER A 797 -40.33 -5.68 28.73
CA SER A 797 -39.72 -4.34 28.65
C SER A 797 -39.12 -4.00 27.31
N VAL A 798 -39.02 -4.97 26.38
CA VAL A 798 -38.49 -4.76 25.00
C VAL A 798 -39.63 -4.52 24.01
N GLU A 799 -40.84 -4.99 24.28
CA GLU A 799 -42.02 -4.76 23.43
C GLU A 799 -42.69 -3.40 23.68
N ASP A 800 -42.46 -2.75 24.83
CA ASP A 800 -42.99 -1.41 25.14
C ASP A 800 -42.10 -0.24 24.69
N ASN A 801 -40.94 -0.49 24.10
CA ASN A 801 -40.05 0.54 23.61
C ASN A 801 -39.64 0.33 22.11
N GLY A 802 -40.50 -0.33 21.29
CA GLY A 802 -40.32 -0.50 19.84
C GLY A 802 -41.16 0.51 19.06
#